data_a9a94f67199940f4bf3d4795788b5d19
#
_entry.id   a9a94f67199940f4bf3d4795788b5d19
#
_cell.length_a   1.000
_cell.length_b   1.000
_cell.length_c   1.000
_cell.angle_alpha   90.00
_cell.angle_beta   90.00
_cell.angle_gamma   90.00
#
_symmetry.space_group_name_H-M   'P 1'
#
loop_
_entity.id
_entity.type
_entity.pdbx_description
1 polymer ?
#
loop_
_entity_poly.entity_id
_entity_poly.type
_entity_poly.pdbx_seq_one_letter_code
_entity_poly.pdbx_strand_id
1 'polypeptide(L)'
;MRGILNRDAAHHVATKARGTTAARLGQNLLFCILLWGCGHSLSEKRIEMYLWDRMIGEKCKIRLGCARKKCYLRCGIRPVYHWGKMQYMEFNQLPVEVRARVKEWLAFEYDPRTREEVQWLIDNDLEGLQEAFRCDMTFGTGGLRGLMGAGSNRVNIYTLRRVTLGLASYLRSIYGEAQELRVAIAYDSRNNSQKFAQEVANTLAVNGVRVYLMRGERPTPQLSFTVRVMRCQAGVVITASHNPKEYNGYKVYWADGGQVVAPHDAGIMAAVATVKNEANSKRVPAEGQVITLGPGIDEAYLNTILQGLHHPECVRAQAKMPIVYTPIHGTGGALVPQLLKRMGFANVQVVPKQRDPDGNFPTVQSPNPEDPDAMNLALQLANQTKAVLVMGTDPDADRLGAYVRRAGGEYERLNGNQIAVLLAYYTLKSLKEKGKLPKKGQIVRTVVTTRMLDALAATYKVGVVEVLTGFKYIAHWIQAEHNADRFIFGAEESHGYLAGIAVRDKDAVQGCGLLSEMAAWCYERGQNLVGLLEELYSTYGYWREEQRSLVLEGEAGREEIAQRMKRLREKHPTTLAGEKVVRVVDYLENEVNADGVLIPQSDVLQIFTDAGSLITARPSGTEPKIKYYVGVQCAYQGWEASQAAGGKRCQALLEAVMGV
;
A
#
# COMPACT_ATOMS: atom_id res chain seq x y z
N MET A 1 -35.85 -17.15 42.28
CA MET A 1 -35.82 -16.27 41.12
C MET A 1 -34.78 -16.81 40.11
N ARG A 2 -35.18 -17.33 38.99
CA ARG A 2 -34.34 -17.87 37.92
C ARG A 2 -33.88 -16.71 37.07
N GLY A 3 -32.57 -16.39 37.09
CA GLY A 3 -31.95 -15.41 36.19
C GLY A 3 -31.46 -16.11 34.93
N ILE A 4 -31.95 -15.66 33.79
CA ILE A 4 -31.56 -16.12 32.46
C ILE A 4 -30.13 -15.59 32.17
N LEU A 5 -29.17 -16.49 32.10
CA LEU A 5 -27.84 -16.17 31.60
C LEU A 5 -27.82 -16.09 30.07
N ASN A 6 -27.47 -14.94 29.56
CA ASN A 6 -27.48 -14.62 28.15
C ASN A 6 -26.44 -15.47 27.40
N ARG A 7 -26.86 -16.31 26.47
CA ARG A 7 -26.01 -17.20 25.64
C ARG A 7 -25.06 -16.41 24.73
N ASP A 8 -25.36 -15.16 24.45
CA ASP A 8 -24.58 -14.34 23.52
C ASP A 8 -23.23 -13.86 24.08
N ALA A 9 -23.12 -13.72 25.42
CA ALA A 9 -21.86 -13.34 26.05
C ALA A 9 -20.80 -14.47 25.99
N ALA A 10 -21.24 -15.73 26.04
CA ALA A 10 -20.34 -16.89 25.95
C ALA A 10 -19.80 -17.11 24.53
N HIS A 11 -20.60 -16.74 23.51
CA HIS A 11 -20.18 -16.87 22.09
C HIS A 11 -19.16 -15.80 21.69
N HIS A 12 -19.21 -14.63 22.29
CA HIS A 12 -18.28 -13.51 21.95
C HIS A 12 -16.87 -13.72 22.51
N VAL A 13 -16.73 -14.44 23.62
CA VAL A 13 -15.41 -14.78 24.21
C VAL A 13 -14.78 -15.98 23.50
N ALA A 14 -15.58 -16.93 23.02
CA ALA A 14 -15.08 -18.12 22.33
C ALA A 14 -14.54 -17.85 20.91
N THR A 15 -14.97 -16.77 20.24
CA THR A 15 -14.52 -16.41 18.88
C THR A 15 -13.19 -15.66 18.86
N LYS A 16 -12.73 -15.10 19.98
CA LYS A 16 -11.44 -14.38 20.07
C LYS A 16 -10.21 -15.25 20.37
N ALA A 17 -10.40 -16.53 20.69
CA ALA A 17 -9.33 -17.42 21.16
C ALA A 17 -9.03 -18.58 20.20
N ARG A 18 -8.91 -18.32 18.91
CA ARG A 18 -8.44 -19.32 17.94
C ARG A 18 -6.98 -19.06 17.58
N GLY A 19 -6.06 -19.82 18.15
CA GLY A 19 -4.71 -19.83 17.59
C GLY A 19 -3.54 -20.35 18.44
N THR A 20 -3.62 -20.56 19.74
CA THR A 20 -2.47 -21.05 20.50
C THR A 20 -2.85 -22.13 21.51
N THR A 21 -1.87 -22.97 21.91
CA THR A 21 -2.03 -24.04 22.92
C THR A 21 -2.51 -23.49 24.26
N ALA A 22 -2.16 -22.26 24.61
CA ALA A 22 -2.62 -21.54 25.80
C ALA A 22 -4.14 -21.23 25.75
N ALA A 23 -4.69 -20.97 24.57
CA ALA A 23 -6.11 -20.70 24.38
C ALA A 23 -7.00 -21.94 24.62
N ARG A 24 -6.49 -23.15 24.34
CA ARG A 24 -7.22 -24.40 24.61
C ARG A 24 -7.24 -24.75 26.10
N LEU A 25 -6.17 -24.44 26.85
CA LEU A 25 -6.17 -24.55 28.31
C LEU A 25 -7.13 -23.56 28.97
N GLY A 26 -7.21 -22.33 28.45
CA GLY A 26 -8.14 -21.30 28.91
C GLY A 26 -9.61 -21.67 28.71
N GLN A 27 -9.97 -22.31 27.60
CA GLN A 27 -11.35 -22.76 27.34
C GLN A 27 -11.82 -23.86 28.32
N ASN A 28 -10.96 -24.79 28.68
CA ASN A 28 -11.30 -25.84 29.64
C ASN A 28 -11.39 -25.30 31.07
N LEU A 29 -10.57 -24.30 31.45
CA LEU A 29 -10.67 -23.60 32.71
C LEU A 29 -11.95 -22.76 32.83
N LEU A 30 -12.36 -22.08 31.77
CA LEU A 30 -13.60 -21.28 31.74
C LEU A 30 -14.84 -22.15 31.91
N PHE A 31 -14.86 -23.37 31.36
CA PHE A 31 -15.97 -24.32 31.53
C PHE A 31 -16.11 -24.80 32.95
N CYS A 32 -15.02 -24.99 33.68
CA CYS A 32 -15.00 -25.35 35.09
C CYS A 32 -15.43 -24.20 36.02
N ILE A 33 -15.11 -22.97 35.69
CA ILE A 33 -15.51 -21.76 36.44
C ILE A 33 -17.00 -21.44 36.24
N LEU A 34 -17.56 -21.69 35.07
CA LEU A 34 -18.99 -21.47 34.78
C LEU A 34 -19.91 -22.49 35.50
N LEU A 35 -19.44 -23.69 35.79
CA LEU A 35 -20.20 -24.68 36.58
C LEU A 35 -20.22 -24.35 38.07
N TRP A 36 -19.35 -23.47 38.56
CA TRP A 36 -19.23 -23.12 40.00
C TRP A 36 -20.04 -21.87 40.40
N GLY A 37 -20.64 -21.16 39.46
CA GLY A 37 -21.39 -19.91 39.68
C GLY A 37 -22.79 -20.08 40.34
N CYS A 38 -23.20 -21.28 40.75
CA CYS A 38 -24.49 -21.50 41.42
C CYS A 38 -24.29 -21.77 42.92
N GLY A 39 -24.31 -20.69 43.67
CA GLY A 39 -24.70 -20.56 45.07
C GLY A 39 -24.30 -21.60 46.07
N HIS A 40 -23.29 -21.26 46.93
CA HIS A 40 -23.42 -21.44 48.40
C HIS A 40 -22.23 -20.75 49.09
N SER A 41 -22.42 -20.16 50.23
CA SER A 41 -21.42 -19.54 51.09
C SER A 41 -20.43 -20.61 51.61
N LEU A 42 -19.15 -20.45 51.37
CA LEU A 42 -18.13 -21.37 51.83
C LEU A 42 -16.99 -20.63 52.53
N SER A 43 -16.86 -20.92 53.84
CA SER A 43 -15.64 -20.78 54.60
C SER A 43 -14.66 -21.89 54.18
N GLU A 44 -13.43 -21.48 53.85
CA GLU A 44 -12.25 -22.31 53.60
C GLU A 44 -12.46 -23.78 53.17
N LYS A 45 -12.53 -24.07 51.90
CA LYS A 45 -12.38 -25.43 51.34
C LYS A 45 -11.35 -25.47 50.25
N ARG A 46 -10.41 -26.41 50.34
CA ARG A 46 -9.47 -26.77 49.27
C ARG A 46 -10.18 -27.69 48.29
N ILE A 47 -10.13 -27.36 46.99
CA ILE A 47 -10.64 -28.23 45.94
C ILE A 47 -9.45 -28.80 45.18
N GLU A 48 -9.39 -30.12 45.07
CA GLU A 48 -8.42 -30.83 44.26
C GLU A 48 -9.12 -31.36 43.00
N MET A 49 -8.60 -31.04 41.85
CA MET A 49 -9.09 -31.54 40.56
C MET A 49 -7.97 -32.22 39.78
N TYR A 50 -8.32 -33.24 39.04
CA TYR A 50 -7.39 -33.95 38.16
C TYR A 50 -7.83 -33.71 36.72
N LEU A 51 -6.89 -33.25 35.90
CA LEU A 51 -7.06 -33.11 34.44
C LEU A 51 -6.13 -34.10 33.75
N TRP A 52 -6.62 -34.75 32.72
CA TRP A 52 -5.83 -35.59 31.86
C TRP A 52 -5.24 -34.80 30.73
N ASP A 53 -3.93 -34.69 30.64
CA ASP A 53 -3.25 -34.06 29.48
C ASP A 53 -3.05 -35.11 28.37
N ARG A 54 -3.73 -34.90 27.24
CA ARG A 54 -3.66 -35.81 26.10
C ARG A 54 -2.31 -35.78 25.38
N MET A 55 -1.48 -34.77 25.58
CA MET A 55 -0.18 -34.65 24.89
C MET A 55 0.96 -35.37 25.63
N ILE A 56 0.87 -35.47 26.95
CA ILE A 56 1.91 -36.09 27.77
C ILE A 56 1.46 -37.39 28.46
N GLY A 57 0.20 -37.77 28.34
CA GLY A 57 -0.32 -39.04 28.85
C GLY A 57 -0.37 -39.13 30.41
N GLU A 58 -0.26 -38.02 31.13
CA GLU A 58 -0.22 -38.00 32.60
C GLU A 58 -1.37 -37.25 33.24
N LYS A 59 -1.74 -37.65 34.48
CA LYS A 59 -2.72 -36.94 35.31
C LYS A 59 -2.09 -35.72 35.99
N CYS A 60 -2.58 -34.54 35.70
CA CYS A 60 -2.16 -33.31 36.35
C CYS A 60 -3.04 -33.00 37.56
N LYS A 61 -2.45 -32.82 38.76
CA LYS A 61 -3.16 -32.44 39.98
C LYS A 61 -3.15 -30.92 40.14
N ILE A 62 -4.35 -30.32 40.11
CA ILE A 62 -4.52 -28.87 40.29
C ILE A 62 -5.13 -28.62 41.67
N ARG A 63 -4.50 -27.76 42.47
CA ARG A 63 -5.01 -27.29 43.76
C ARG A 63 -5.42 -25.83 43.68
N LEU A 64 -6.67 -25.54 43.95
CA LEU A 64 -7.20 -24.18 44.08
C LEU A 64 -7.27 -23.81 45.58
N GLY A 65 -6.58 -22.72 45.94
CA GLY A 65 -6.68 -22.12 47.25
C GLY A 65 -7.22 -20.72 47.20
N CYS A 66 -8.22 -20.41 47.97
CA CYS A 66 -8.79 -19.08 48.11
C CYS A 66 -8.47 -18.51 49.51
N ALA A 67 -7.79 -17.37 49.57
CA ALA A 67 -7.65 -16.61 50.79
C ALA A 67 -7.91 -15.12 50.52
N ARG A 68 -8.86 -14.54 51.25
CA ARG A 68 -9.20 -13.08 51.24
C ARG A 68 -9.22 -12.41 49.88
N LYS A 69 -10.20 -12.79 49.02
CA LYS A 69 -10.48 -12.17 47.71
C LYS A 69 -9.45 -12.39 46.62
N LYS A 70 -8.48 -13.28 46.75
CA LYS A 70 -7.57 -13.68 45.64
C LYS A 70 -7.50 -15.21 45.60
N CYS A 71 -7.75 -15.79 44.42
CA CYS A 71 -7.59 -17.22 44.14
C CYS A 71 -6.23 -17.46 43.51
N TYR A 72 -5.48 -18.46 44.02
CA TYR A 72 -4.19 -18.86 43.47
C TYR A 72 -4.29 -20.28 42.90
N LEU A 73 -3.73 -20.41 41.69
CA LEU A 73 -3.60 -21.73 41.05
C LEU A 73 -2.20 -22.27 41.31
N ARG A 74 -2.09 -23.44 41.96
CA ARG A 74 -0.83 -24.16 42.10
C ARG A 74 -0.91 -25.44 41.28
N CYS A 75 -0.13 -25.54 40.22
CA CYS A 75 0.04 -26.75 39.43
C CYS A 75 1.29 -27.52 39.90
N GLY A 76 1.15 -28.80 40.12
CA GLY A 76 2.19 -29.65 40.68
C GLY A 76 3.21 -30.22 39.68
N ILE A 77 3.26 -29.71 38.47
CA ILE A 77 4.27 -30.09 37.47
C ILE A 77 5.54 -29.28 37.73
N ARG A 78 6.67 -29.96 38.00
CA ARG A 78 7.98 -29.28 37.90
C ARG A 78 8.19 -28.89 36.44
N PRO A 79 8.32 -27.62 36.12
CA PRO A 79 8.58 -27.20 34.73
C PRO A 79 10.01 -27.61 34.38
N VAL A 80 10.16 -28.47 33.40
CA VAL A 80 11.44 -28.73 32.69
C VAL A 80 11.76 -27.63 31.69
N TYR A 81 10.92 -26.60 31.61
CA TYR A 81 11.21 -25.40 30.85
C TYR A 81 11.63 -24.27 31.80
N HIS A 82 12.81 -23.74 31.60
CA HIS A 82 13.17 -22.44 32.12
C HIS A 82 12.14 -21.43 31.63
N TRP A 83 11.14 -21.16 32.45
CA TRP A 83 10.42 -19.90 32.38
C TRP A 83 11.46 -18.85 32.79
N GLY A 84 12.12 -18.26 31.80
CA GLY A 84 12.76 -16.98 32.01
C GLY A 84 11.71 -16.12 32.70
N LYS A 85 12.04 -15.49 33.80
CA LYS A 85 11.19 -14.48 34.44
C LYS A 85 10.74 -13.57 33.33
N MET A 86 9.45 -13.61 32.91
CA MET A 86 8.85 -12.48 32.23
C MET A 86 9.00 -11.31 33.19
N GLN A 87 10.04 -10.53 33.00
CA GLN A 87 10.16 -9.24 33.65
C GLN A 87 9.04 -8.39 33.03
N TYR A 88 7.93 -8.22 33.74
CA TYR A 88 6.95 -7.22 33.40
C TYR A 88 7.69 -5.88 33.47
N MET A 89 7.82 -5.21 32.31
CA MET A 89 8.37 -3.87 32.24
C MET A 89 7.47 -2.96 33.06
N GLU A 90 8.03 -2.16 33.98
CA GLU A 90 7.27 -1.14 34.69
C GLU A 90 7.38 0.19 33.93
N PHE A 91 6.34 1.04 33.99
CA PHE A 91 6.34 2.35 33.33
C PHE A 91 7.61 3.17 33.62
N ASN A 92 8.13 3.06 34.86
CA ASN A 92 9.35 3.76 35.28
C ASN A 92 10.64 3.23 34.61
N GLN A 93 10.61 2.04 34.02
CA GLN A 93 11.74 1.42 33.30
C GLN A 93 11.79 1.85 31.83
N LEU A 94 10.72 2.48 31.31
CA LEU A 94 10.72 3.03 29.96
C LEU A 94 11.76 4.16 29.81
N PRO A 95 12.30 4.38 28.59
CA PRO A 95 13.19 5.49 28.29
C PRO A 95 12.61 6.84 28.75
N VAL A 96 13.48 7.72 29.20
CA VAL A 96 13.07 9.05 29.76
C VAL A 96 12.27 9.85 28.75
N GLU A 97 12.65 9.80 27.49
CA GLU A 97 12.01 10.51 26.39
C GLU A 97 10.59 9.98 26.13
N VAL A 98 10.41 8.66 26.21
CA VAL A 98 9.09 8.01 26.08
C VAL A 98 8.18 8.47 27.22
N ARG A 99 8.68 8.40 28.46
CA ARG A 99 7.92 8.85 29.64
C ARG A 99 7.54 10.32 29.58
N ALA A 100 8.42 11.16 29.08
CA ALA A 100 8.14 12.60 28.90
C ALA A 100 6.99 12.84 27.92
N ARG A 101 7.03 12.21 26.74
CA ARG A 101 5.95 12.29 25.73
C ARG A 101 4.63 11.73 26.27
N VAL A 102 4.65 10.59 26.95
CA VAL A 102 3.45 10.01 27.56
C VAL A 102 2.81 10.97 28.56
N LYS A 103 3.62 11.60 29.45
CA LYS A 103 3.12 12.59 30.41
C LYS A 103 2.49 13.81 29.72
N GLU A 104 3.08 14.30 28.65
CA GLU A 104 2.53 15.37 27.82
C GLU A 104 1.15 14.99 27.28
N TRP A 105 0.99 13.78 26.73
CA TRP A 105 -0.27 13.31 26.16
C TRP A 105 -1.36 12.98 27.17
N LEU A 106 -1.03 12.90 28.45
CA LEU A 106 -1.99 12.81 29.55
C LEU A 106 -2.48 14.19 30.03
N ALA A 107 -1.90 15.29 29.53
CA ALA A 107 -2.32 16.63 29.89
C ALA A 107 -3.74 16.97 29.37
N PHE A 108 -4.39 17.94 29.98
CA PHE A 108 -5.81 18.26 29.70
C PHE A 108 -6.07 18.83 28.30
N GLU A 109 -5.04 19.30 27.62
CA GLU A 109 -5.07 19.77 26.23
C GLU A 109 -5.47 18.68 25.23
N TYR A 110 -5.14 17.44 25.55
CA TYR A 110 -5.57 16.27 24.78
C TYR A 110 -7.00 15.87 25.18
N ASP A 111 -7.77 15.38 24.20
CA ASP A 111 -9.15 14.99 24.46
C ASP A 111 -9.27 13.78 25.43
N PRO A 112 -10.39 13.66 26.17
CA PRO A 112 -10.55 12.61 27.17
C PRO A 112 -10.31 11.20 26.64
N ARG A 113 -10.81 10.89 25.43
CA ARG A 113 -10.67 9.56 24.81
C ARG A 113 -9.21 9.22 24.52
N THR A 114 -8.44 10.18 24.01
CA THR A 114 -7.01 10.01 23.76
C THR A 114 -6.27 9.73 25.08
N ARG A 115 -6.59 10.48 26.16
CA ARG A 115 -5.98 10.28 27.47
C ARG A 115 -6.35 8.91 28.08
N GLU A 116 -7.59 8.47 27.91
CA GLU A 116 -8.05 7.14 28.33
C GLU A 116 -7.31 6.04 27.57
N GLU A 117 -7.08 6.19 26.27
CA GLU A 117 -6.31 5.24 25.45
C GLU A 117 -4.85 5.18 25.90
N VAL A 118 -4.20 6.32 26.16
CA VAL A 118 -2.83 6.37 26.73
C VAL A 118 -2.77 5.70 28.09
N GLN A 119 -3.73 5.95 28.98
CA GLN A 119 -3.80 5.32 30.29
C GLN A 119 -4.00 3.80 30.16
N TRP A 120 -4.85 3.36 29.22
CA TRP A 120 -5.05 1.94 28.96
C TRP A 120 -3.74 1.25 28.52
N LEU A 121 -2.95 1.90 27.65
CA LEU A 121 -1.65 1.38 27.25
C LEU A 121 -0.68 1.27 28.43
N ILE A 122 -0.67 2.26 29.34
CA ILE A 122 0.15 2.22 30.57
C ILE A 122 -0.23 1.00 31.44
N ASP A 123 -1.53 0.74 31.55
CA ASP A 123 -2.04 -0.29 32.46
C ASP A 123 -1.98 -1.70 31.86
N ASN A 124 -1.95 -1.85 30.52
CA ASN A 124 -2.18 -3.14 29.87
C ASN A 124 -1.14 -3.51 28.79
N ASP A 125 -0.42 -2.55 28.16
CA ASP A 125 0.47 -2.80 27.03
C ASP A 125 1.65 -1.79 27.00
N LEU A 126 2.64 -2.01 27.84
CA LEU A 126 3.83 -1.14 27.91
C LEU A 126 4.74 -1.26 26.68
N GLU A 127 4.77 -2.40 25.99
CA GLU A 127 5.52 -2.56 24.76
C GLU A 127 4.85 -1.73 23.63
N GLY A 128 3.53 -1.85 23.49
CA GLY A 128 2.76 -1.02 22.59
C GLY A 128 2.84 0.48 22.92
N LEU A 129 2.87 0.83 24.22
CA LEU A 129 3.10 2.21 24.67
C LEU A 129 4.47 2.72 24.24
N GLN A 130 5.53 1.93 24.49
CA GLN A 130 6.89 2.30 24.09
C GLN A 130 6.97 2.53 22.57
N GLU A 131 6.41 1.64 21.78
CA GLU A 131 6.38 1.79 20.31
C GLU A 131 5.57 3.02 19.87
N ALA A 132 4.44 3.31 20.53
CA ALA A 132 3.61 4.46 20.23
C ALA A 132 4.29 5.81 20.52
N PHE A 133 5.23 5.86 21.47
CA PHE A 133 5.89 7.08 21.94
C PHE A 133 7.41 7.10 21.76
N ARG A 134 8.03 6.10 21.09
CA ARG A 134 9.49 6.03 20.93
C ARG A 134 10.07 7.20 20.14
N CYS A 135 9.33 7.74 19.17
CA CYS A 135 9.74 8.85 18.33
C CYS A 135 8.51 9.61 17.84
N ASP A 136 8.73 10.73 17.18
CA ASP A 136 7.70 11.37 16.37
C ASP A 136 7.61 10.68 15.01
N MET A 137 6.43 10.67 14.40
CA MET A 137 6.26 10.18 13.03
C MET A 137 7.10 11.01 12.06
N THR A 138 7.85 10.32 11.21
CA THR A 138 8.65 10.95 10.16
C THR A 138 7.97 10.85 8.80
N PHE A 139 8.18 11.85 7.96
CA PHE A 139 7.80 11.84 6.56
C PHE A 139 8.67 10.81 5.82
N GLY A 140 8.12 9.66 5.47
CA GLY A 140 8.77 8.74 4.54
C GLY A 140 8.83 9.33 3.13
N THR A 141 9.18 8.50 2.15
CA THR A 141 9.35 8.89 0.73
C THR A 141 8.08 9.44 0.04
N GLY A 142 7.30 10.27 0.72
CA GLY A 142 6.14 10.94 0.12
C GLY A 142 4.94 11.11 1.05
N GLY A 143 5.12 10.98 2.35
CA GLY A 143 4.06 11.20 3.33
C GLY A 143 4.28 10.46 4.64
N LEU A 144 3.31 10.56 5.55
CA LEU A 144 3.25 9.76 6.77
C LEU A 144 2.45 8.49 6.50
N ARG A 145 2.88 7.38 7.08
CA ARG A 145 2.12 6.12 7.10
C ARG A 145 2.43 5.37 8.39
N GLY A 146 1.41 4.92 9.11
CA GLY A 146 1.59 4.19 10.36
C GLY A 146 0.31 3.60 10.90
N LEU A 147 0.43 2.90 12.00
CA LEU A 147 -0.71 2.42 12.78
C LEU A 147 -1.51 3.61 13.32
N MET A 148 -2.83 3.48 13.34
CA MET A 148 -3.71 4.43 14.01
C MET A 148 -3.70 4.21 15.52
N GLY A 149 -3.87 5.29 16.32
CA GLY A 149 -3.99 5.23 17.77
C GLY A 149 -3.37 6.44 18.47
N ALA A 150 -3.41 6.44 19.79
CA ALA A 150 -2.75 7.46 20.60
C ALA A 150 -1.22 7.29 20.55
N GLY A 151 -0.50 8.41 20.46
CA GLY A 151 0.96 8.44 20.46
C GLY A 151 1.57 9.29 19.35
N SER A 152 2.78 9.80 19.61
CA SER A 152 3.53 10.64 18.67
C SER A 152 4.01 9.84 17.43
N ASN A 153 4.14 8.52 17.55
CA ASN A 153 4.50 7.59 16.47
C ASN A 153 3.26 6.84 15.92
N ARG A 154 2.09 7.45 15.97
CA ARG A 154 0.82 6.90 15.48
C ARG A 154 0.08 7.93 14.62
N VAL A 155 -0.74 7.45 13.69
CA VAL A 155 -1.65 8.30 12.91
C VAL A 155 -2.88 8.63 13.75
N ASN A 156 -3.05 9.90 14.08
CA ASN A 156 -4.16 10.44 14.85
C ASN A 156 -4.37 11.94 14.54
N ILE A 157 -5.40 12.53 15.11
CA ILE A 157 -5.73 13.93 14.83
C ILE A 157 -4.60 14.90 15.21
N TYR A 158 -3.81 14.62 16.24
CA TYR A 158 -2.73 15.50 16.73
C TYR A 158 -1.51 15.43 15.81
N THR A 159 -1.06 14.24 15.45
CA THR A 159 0.04 14.06 14.50
C THR A 159 -0.30 14.64 13.11
N LEU A 160 -1.58 14.50 12.68
CA LEU A 160 -2.06 15.11 11.44
C LEU A 160 -2.15 16.63 11.52
N ARG A 161 -2.60 17.22 12.64
CA ARG A 161 -2.55 18.67 12.85
C ARG A 161 -1.13 19.20 12.76
N ARG A 162 -0.20 18.57 13.47
CA ARG A 162 1.21 18.96 13.48
C ARG A 162 1.78 19.05 12.06
N VAL A 163 1.57 17.99 11.26
CA VAL A 163 2.02 17.95 9.87
C VAL A 163 1.33 19.00 9.02
N THR A 164 0.02 19.19 9.22
CA THR A 164 -0.78 20.16 8.47
C THR A 164 -0.39 21.59 8.79
N LEU A 165 -0.08 21.90 10.04
CA LEU A 165 0.45 23.21 10.46
C LEU A 165 1.82 23.48 9.81
N GLY A 166 2.70 22.48 9.79
CA GLY A 166 3.98 22.57 9.09
C GLY A 166 3.82 22.78 7.58
N LEU A 167 2.89 22.05 6.95
CA LEU A 167 2.56 22.26 5.54
C LEU A 167 2.05 23.68 5.26
N ALA A 168 1.11 24.19 6.07
CA ALA A 168 0.58 25.55 5.92
C ALA A 168 1.68 26.61 6.06
N SER A 169 2.56 26.46 7.06
CA SER A 169 3.70 27.35 7.27
C SER A 169 4.67 27.32 6.09
N TYR A 170 5.00 26.12 5.60
CA TYR A 170 5.88 25.96 4.44
C TYR A 170 5.28 26.57 3.16
N LEU A 171 3.98 26.36 2.90
CA LEU A 171 3.31 26.99 1.76
C LEU A 171 3.38 28.52 1.85
N ARG A 172 3.18 29.12 3.03
CA ARG A 172 3.34 30.56 3.22
C ARG A 172 4.77 31.04 2.95
N SER A 173 5.78 30.30 3.39
CA SER A 173 7.18 30.66 3.12
C SER A 173 7.54 30.64 1.63
N ILE A 174 6.91 29.77 0.83
CA ILE A 174 7.19 29.65 -0.60
C ILE A 174 6.38 30.66 -1.43
N TYR A 175 5.08 30.82 -1.12
CA TYR A 175 4.17 31.61 -1.96
C TYR A 175 3.93 33.04 -1.43
N GLY A 176 4.36 33.34 -0.19
CA GLY A 176 4.18 34.64 0.47
C GLY A 176 2.80 34.84 1.09
N GLU A 177 2.72 35.84 1.98
CA GLU A 177 1.52 36.13 2.78
C GLU A 177 0.35 36.68 1.95
N ALA A 178 0.65 37.38 0.86
CA ALA A 178 -0.37 38.08 0.05
C ALA A 178 -1.10 37.11 -0.91
N GLN A 179 -0.54 35.91 -1.20
CA GLN A 179 -1.15 34.96 -2.12
C GLN A 179 -2.24 34.15 -1.45
N GLU A 180 -3.41 34.04 -2.10
CA GLU A 180 -4.44 33.09 -1.69
C GLU A 180 -3.92 31.65 -1.87
N LEU A 181 -3.76 30.92 -0.79
CA LEU A 181 -3.39 29.52 -0.81
C LEU A 181 -4.63 28.63 -0.95
N ARG A 182 -4.52 27.61 -1.81
CA ARG A 182 -5.56 26.61 -2.10
C ARG A 182 -4.99 25.24 -1.93
N VAL A 183 -5.70 24.36 -1.21
CA VAL A 183 -5.31 22.96 -1.02
C VAL A 183 -6.50 22.06 -1.31
N ALA A 184 -6.31 21.04 -2.12
CA ALA A 184 -7.30 20.00 -2.35
C ALA A 184 -7.09 18.83 -1.38
N ILE A 185 -8.18 18.21 -0.89
CA ILE A 185 -8.10 17.05 0.02
C ILE A 185 -9.00 15.93 -0.48
N ALA A 186 -8.42 14.74 -0.59
CA ALA A 186 -9.14 13.48 -0.81
C ALA A 186 -8.85 12.48 0.33
N TYR A 187 -9.65 11.45 0.42
CA TYR A 187 -9.48 10.39 1.40
C TYR A 187 -10.06 9.07 0.86
N ASP A 188 -9.51 7.96 1.37
CA ASP A 188 -9.94 6.61 1.02
C ASP A 188 -11.05 6.09 1.97
N SER A 189 -11.42 4.82 1.80
CA SER A 189 -12.48 4.16 2.57
C SER A 189 -12.05 3.72 3.97
N ARG A 190 -10.79 3.90 4.38
CA ARG A 190 -10.27 3.43 5.66
C ARG A 190 -10.99 4.06 6.85
N ASN A 191 -11.03 3.31 7.95
CA ASN A 191 -11.52 3.83 9.21
C ASN A 191 -10.81 5.15 9.57
N ASN A 192 -11.58 6.12 10.01
CA ASN A 192 -11.16 7.48 10.35
C ASN A 192 -10.69 8.36 9.16
N SER A 193 -10.56 7.89 7.93
CA SER A 193 -10.07 8.71 6.81
C SER A 193 -10.90 9.97 6.61
N GLN A 194 -12.22 9.88 6.63
CA GLN A 194 -13.11 11.04 6.55
C GLN A 194 -12.90 12.02 7.72
N LYS A 195 -12.83 11.51 8.96
CA LYS A 195 -12.59 12.33 10.16
C LYS A 195 -11.24 13.04 10.08
N PHE A 196 -10.21 12.33 9.66
CA PHE A 196 -8.86 12.88 9.49
C PHE A 196 -8.81 13.93 8.37
N ALA A 197 -9.46 13.67 7.24
CA ALA A 197 -9.56 14.64 6.14
C ALA A 197 -10.26 15.94 6.59
N GLN A 198 -11.33 15.83 7.36
CA GLN A 198 -12.02 17.00 7.93
C GLN A 198 -11.14 17.76 8.92
N GLU A 199 -10.39 17.05 9.77
CA GLU A 199 -9.44 17.66 10.70
C GLU A 199 -8.34 18.44 9.97
N VAL A 200 -7.77 17.84 8.91
CA VAL A 200 -6.79 18.48 8.03
C VAL A 200 -7.39 19.72 7.36
N ALA A 201 -8.60 19.60 6.83
CA ALA A 201 -9.32 20.70 6.18
C ALA A 201 -9.53 21.88 7.15
N ASN A 202 -9.99 21.60 8.36
CA ASN A 202 -10.21 22.61 9.40
C ASN A 202 -8.89 23.28 9.81
N THR A 203 -7.82 22.47 9.98
CA THR A 203 -6.50 23.00 10.36
C THR A 203 -5.93 23.95 9.30
N LEU A 204 -6.03 23.58 8.01
CA LEU A 204 -5.63 24.47 6.90
C LEU A 204 -6.48 25.74 6.86
N ALA A 205 -7.79 25.60 6.96
CA ALA A 205 -8.73 26.70 6.82
C ALA A 205 -8.56 27.78 7.93
N VAL A 206 -8.36 27.37 9.20
CA VAL A 206 -8.09 28.32 10.29
C VAL A 206 -6.74 29.02 10.15
N ASN A 207 -5.84 28.50 9.33
CA ASN A 207 -4.56 29.12 8.97
C ASN A 207 -4.63 29.90 7.63
N GLY A 208 -5.83 30.28 7.19
CA GLY A 208 -6.04 31.16 6.05
C GLY A 208 -5.86 30.47 4.68
N VAL A 209 -5.94 29.14 4.63
CA VAL A 209 -5.87 28.38 3.38
C VAL A 209 -7.28 28.02 2.92
N ARG A 210 -7.62 28.29 1.65
CA ARG A 210 -8.86 27.80 1.04
C ARG A 210 -8.75 26.32 0.75
N VAL A 211 -9.70 25.53 1.23
CA VAL A 211 -9.68 24.07 1.11
C VAL A 211 -10.78 23.58 0.18
N TYR A 212 -10.40 22.73 -0.77
CA TYR A 212 -11.32 21.96 -1.61
C TYR A 212 -11.36 20.52 -1.13
N LEU A 213 -12.41 20.15 -0.38
CA LEU A 213 -12.58 18.81 0.18
C LEU A 213 -13.45 17.96 -0.75
N MET A 214 -13.00 16.76 -1.11
CA MET A 214 -13.79 15.82 -1.91
C MET A 214 -15.05 15.39 -1.17
N ARG A 215 -16.16 15.27 -1.92
CA ARG A 215 -17.41 14.73 -1.41
C ARG A 215 -17.35 13.21 -1.38
N GLY A 216 -17.09 12.64 -0.21
CA GLY A 216 -16.93 11.19 -0.04
C GLY A 216 -15.55 10.69 -0.47
N GLU A 217 -15.37 9.41 -0.39
CA GLU A 217 -14.13 8.72 -0.70
C GLU A 217 -13.80 8.84 -2.19
N ARG A 218 -12.59 9.30 -2.51
CA ARG A 218 -12.13 9.50 -3.90
C ARG A 218 -10.71 9.01 -4.10
N PRO A 219 -10.42 8.52 -5.34
CA PRO A 219 -9.11 8.01 -5.71
C PRO A 219 -7.96 9.01 -5.56
N THR A 220 -6.79 8.51 -5.20
CA THR A 220 -5.54 9.28 -5.20
C THR A 220 -5.28 9.98 -6.55
N PRO A 221 -5.40 9.33 -7.72
CA PRO A 221 -5.22 10.03 -9.01
C PRO A 221 -6.23 11.17 -9.24
N GLN A 222 -7.44 11.06 -8.74
CA GLN A 222 -8.40 12.15 -8.84
C GLN A 222 -7.98 13.37 -8.01
N LEU A 223 -7.31 13.18 -6.86
CA LEU A 223 -6.71 14.32 -6.16
C LEU A 223 -5.66 15.01 -7.03
N SER A 224 -4.71 14.26 -7.60
CA SER A 224 -3.70 14.80 -8.50
C SER A 224 -4.32 15.63 -9.62
N PHE A 225 -5.35 15.11 -10.26
CA PHE A 225 -6.15 15.84 -11.26
C PHE A 225 -6.74 17.13 -10.68
N THR A 226 -7.36 17.06 -9.51
CA THR A 226 -8.03 18.20 -8.86
C THR A 226 -7.06 19.31 -8.47
N VAL A 227 -5.89 18.99 -7.93
CA VAL A 227 -4.84 19.96 -7.63
C VAL A 227 -4.53 20.82 -8.86
N ARG A 228 -4.38 20.18 -9.99
CA ARG A 228 -4.05 20.83 -11.27
C ARG A 228 -5.20 21.68 -11.83
N VAL A 229 -6.40 21.09 -11.91
CA VAL A 229 -7.57 21.78 -12.50
C VAL A 229 -8.03 22.96 -11.67
N MET A 230 -8.00 22.81 -10.34
CA MET A 230 -8.36 23.87 -9.37
C MET A 230 -7.20 24.84 -9.09
N ARG A 231 -6.02 24.61 -9.69
CA ARG A 231 -4.81 25.43 -9.49
C ARG A 231 -4.45 25.57 -8.01
N CYS A 232 -4.47 24.46 -7.29
CA CYS A 232 -4.08 24.42 -5.88
C CYS A 232 -2.55 24.45 -5.77
N GLN A 233 -2.03 25.03 -4.70
CA GLN A 233 -0.60 25.02 -4.38
C GLN A 233 -0.16 23.66 -3.82
N ALA A 234 -1.10 22.93 -3.20
CA ALA A 234 -0.84 21.58 -2.70
C ALA A 234 -2.11 20.72 -2.71
N GLY A 235 -1.93 19.43 -2.51
CA GLY A 235 -2.98 18.47 -2.26
C GLY A 235 -2.62 17.53 -1.11
N VAL A 236 -3.63 16.94 -0.47
CA VAL A 236 -3.47 15.96 0.59
C VAL A 236 -4.38 14.77 0.34
N VAL A 237 -3.85 13.55 0.44
CA VAL A 237 -4.67 12.32 0.49
C VAL A 237 -4.50 11.63 1.83
N ILE A 238 -5.61 11.35 2.48
CA ILE A 238 -5.65 10.54 3.70
C ILE A 238 -5.86 9.08 3.28
N THR A 239 -4.79 8.30 3.30
CA THR A 239 -4.76 6.90 2.86
C THR A 239 -3.51 6.18 3.35
N ALA A 240 -3.60 4.88 3.53
CA ALA A 240 -2.44 3.98 3.63
C ALA A 240 -2.36 2.99 2.45
N SER A 241 -3.00 3.33 1.30
CA SER A 241 -3.03 2.47 0.10
C SER A 241 -3.51 1.05 0.44
N HIS A 242 -2.74 0.03 0.16
CA HIS A 242 -3.06 -1.39 0.37
C HIS A 242 -2.64 -1.97 1.75
N ASN A 243 -2.16 -1.16 2.69
CA ASN A 243 -1.79 -1.65 4.02
C ASN A 243 -3.01 -2.23 4.77
N PRO A 244 -2.81 -3.08 5.81
CA PRO A 244 -3.88 -3.57 6.67
C PRO A 244 -4.75 -2.46 7.27
N LYS A 245 -5.94 -2.82 7.75
CA LYS A 245 -6.99 -1.88 8.20
C LYS A 245 -6.59 -1.00 9.38
N GLU A 246 -5.61 -1.43 10.17
CA GLU A 246 -5.09 -0.71 11.32
C GLU A 246 -4.24 0.50 10.94
N TYR A 247 -3.82 0.59 9.67
CA TYR A 247 -2.98 1.67 9.15
C TYR A 247 -3.81 2.78 8.54
N ASN A 248 -3.28 4.00 8.65
CA ASN A 248 -3.68 5.14 7.84
C ASN A 248 -2.44 5.98 7.50
N GLY A 249 -2.63 7.10 6.77
CA GLY A 249 -1.52 7.94 6.35
C GLY A 249 -1.95 9.28 5.79
N TYR A 250 -0.94 10.07 5.41
CA TYR A 250 -1.08 11.44 4.93
C TYR A 250 -0.06 11.65 3.81
N LYS A 251 -0.49 11.63 2.55
CA LYS A 251 0.36 11.89 1.39
C LYS A 251 0.21 13.37 0.98
N VAL A 252 1.30 14.03 0.64
CA VAL A 252 1.31 15.43 0.16
C VAL A 252 1.64 15.48 -1.31
N TYR A 253 0.90 16.28 -2.04
CA TYR A 253 1.04 16.57 -3.46
C TYR A 253 1.37 18.05 -3.66
N TRP A 254 2.21 18.37 -4.63
CA TRP A 254 2.58 19.74 -4.95
C TRP A 254 1.68 20.33 -6.04
N ALA A 255 1.90 21.59 -6.40
CA ALA A 255 1.08 22.35 -7.36
C ALA A 255 0.99 21.71 -8.77
N ASP A 256 1.98 20.90 -9.14
CA ASP A 256 1.99 20.14 -10.39
C ASP A 256 1.07 18.91 -10.37
N GLY A 257 0.56 18.54 -9.20
CA GLY A 257 -0.25 17.34 -8.97
C GLY A 257 0.57 16.09 -8.69
N GLY A 258 1.90 16.16 -8.64
CA GLY A 258 2.80 15.09 -8.24
C GLY A 258 3.00 15.03 -6.72
N GLN A 259 3.31 13.84 -6.21
CA GLN A 259 3.67 13.70 -4.80
C GLN A 259 5.01 14.44 -4.54
N VAL A 260 5.10 15.10 -3.38
CA VAL A 260 6.28 15.94 -3.05
C VAL A 260 7.59 15.18 -3.12
N VAL A 261 8.60 15.86 -3.66
CA VAL A 261 10.01 15.45 -3.73
C VAL A 261 10.89 16.58 -3.22
N ALA A 262 12.20 16.37 -3.14
CA ALA A 262 13.15 17.43 -2.81
C ALA A 262 13.00 18.64 -3.77
N PRO A 263 13.07 19.88 -3.27
CA PRO A 263 13.39 20.26 -1.88
C PRO A 263 12.16 20.33 -0.96
N HIS A 264 10.94 20.12 -1.49
CA HIS A 264 9.68 20.41 -0.79
C HIS A 264 9.43 19.44 0.37
N ASP A 265 9.75 18.14 0.23
CA ASP A 265 9.64 17.15 1.30
C ASP A 265 10.49 17.54 2.53
N ALA A 266 11.75 17.89 2.33
CA ALA A 266 12.64 18.34 3.38
C ALA A 266 12.18 19.66 4.00
N GLY A 267 11.72 20.63 3.18
CA GLY A 267 11.20 21.92 3.64
C GLY A 267 9.95 21.78 4.50
N ILE A 268 9.01 20.91 4.10
CA ILE A 268 7.82 20.60 4.91
C ILE A 268 8.24 19.99 6.25
N MET A 269 9.18 19.03 6.25
CA MET A 269 9.63 18.41 7.49
C MET A 269 10.32 19.38 8.43
N ALA A 270 11.16 20.28 7.91
CA ALA A 270 11.76 21.33 8.70
C ALA A 270 10.69 22.24 9.35
N ALA A 271 9.64 22.60 8.60
CA ALA A 271 8.53 23.37 9.13
C ALA A 271 7.73 22.59 10.20
N VAL A 272 7.48 21.29 9.97
CA VAL A 272 6.81 20.40 10.95
C VAL A 272 7.58 20.33 12.27
N ALA A 273 8.91 20.29 12.23
CA ALA A 273 9.76 20.25 13.42
C ALA A 273 9.64 21.51 14.29
N THR A 274 9.21 22.63 13.73
CA THR A 274 9.00 23.89 14.49
C THR A 274 7.65 23.97 15.15
N VAL A 275 6.69 23.10 14.80
CA VAL A 275 5.33 23.14 15.35
C VAL A 275 5.34 22.75 16.82
N LYS A 276 4.77 23.64 17.64
CA LYS A 276 4.52 23.43 19.08
C LYS A 276 3.02 23.62 19.35
N ASN A 277 2.48 22.85 20.28
CA ASN A 277 1.09 22.99 20.75
C ASN A 277 0.00 22.61 19.71
N GLU A 278 0.20 21.56 18.95
CA GLU A 278 -0.82 21.01 18.04
C GLU A 278 -2.13 20.63 18.74
N ALA A 279 -2.08 20.32 20.04
CA ALA A 279 -3.26 20.03 20.86
C ALA A 279 -4.20 21.23 21.01
N ASN A 280 -3.65 22.46 21.07
CA ASN A 280 -4.39 23.70 21.29
C ASN A 280 -4.92 24.37 20.01
N SER A 281 -4.68 23.81 18.84
CA SER A 281 -5.04 24.43 17.56
C SER A 281 -6.51 24.28 17.16
N LYS A 282 -7.42 23.95 18.09
CA LYS A 282 -8.85 23.86 17.84
C LYS A 282 -9.46 25.23 17.58
N ARG A 283 -9.69 25.55 16.29
CA ARG A 283 -10.51 26.70 15.89
C ARG A 283 -11.54 26.23 14.85
N VAL A 284 -12.69 26.85 14.86
CA VAL A 284 -13.70 26.65 13.82
C VAL A 284 -13.31 27.51 12.62
N PRO A 285 -13.21 26.95 11.41
CA PRO A 285 -12.94 27.73 10.21
C PRO A 285 -14.02 28.78 9.98
N ALA A 286 -13.65 29.89 9.34
CA ALA A 286 -14.63 30.83 8.82
C ALA A 286 -15.50 30.17 7.76
N GLU A 287 -16.75 30.60 7.63
CA GLU A 287 -17.68 30.11 6.62
C GLU A 287 -17.09 30.31 5.21
N GLY A 288 -17.22 29.30 4.34
CA GLY A 288 -16.72 29.32 2.96
C GLY A 288 -15.22 29.04 2.80
N GLN A 289 -14.46 28.83 3.87
CA GLN A 289 -13.05 28.45 3.77
C GLN A 289 -12.87 26.98 3.36
N VAL A 290 -13.76 26.08 3.78
CA VAL A 290 -13.81 24.69 3.35
C VAL A 290 -14.96 24.51 2.37
N ILE A 291 -14.62 24.19 1.13
CA ILE A 291 -15.57 24.00 0.01
C ILE A 291 -15.63 22.52 -0.31
N THR A 292 -16.78 21.89 -0.08
CA THR A 292 -17.00 20.52 -0.52
C THR A 292 -17.25 20.49 -2.02
N LEU A 293 -16.39 19.76 -2.75
CA LEU A 293 -16.50 19.62 -4.20
C LEU A 293 -17.70 18.77 -4.59
N GLY A 294 -18.49 19.25 -5.51
CA GLY A 294 -19.64 18.54 -6.08
C GLY A 294 -19.24 17.51 -7.14
N PRO A 295 -20.23 16.86 -7.79
CA PRO A 295 -19.99 15.81 -8.80
C PRO A 295 -19.32 16.32 -10.09
N GLY A 296 -19.26 17.62 -10.31
CA GLY A 296 -18.61 18.20 -11.50
C GLY A 296 -17.13 17.85 -11.62
N ILE A 297 -16.43 17.64 -10.52
CA ILE A 297 -15.02 17.22 -10.57
C ILE A 297 -14.89 15.75 -10.98
N ASP A 298 -15.81 14.87 -10.57
CA ASP A 298 -15.87 13.48 -11.03
C ASP A 298 -16.11 13.43 -12.52
N GLU A 299 -17.07 14.25 -13.02
CA GLU A 299 -17.40 14.39 -14.45
C GLU A 299 -16.18 14.85 -15.27
N ALA A 300 -15.48 15.89 -14.82
CA ALA A 300 -14.32 16.43 -15.51
C ALA A 300 -13.19 15.39 -15.59
N TYR A 301 -12.94 14.67 -14.48
CA TYR A 301 -11.93 13.62 -14.43
C TYR A 301 -12.26 12.45 -15.37
N LEU A 302 -13.48 11.89 -15.30
CA LEU A 302 -13.90 10.81 -16.18
C LEU A 302 -13.89 11.21 -17.65
N ASN A 303 -14.34 12.43 -17.99
CA ASN A 303 -14.29 12.94 -19.35
C ASN A 303 -12.85 13.06 -19.88
N THR A 304 -11.91 13.43 -19.03
CA THR A 304 -10.49 13.49 -19.39
C THR A 304 -9.94 12.09 -19.70
N ILE A 305 -10.29 11.07 -18.91
CA ILE A 305 -9.92 9.69 -19.20
C ILE A 305 -10.53 9.22 -20.52
N LEU A 306 -11.83 9.48 -20.74
CA LEU A 306 -12.52 9.11 -21.99
C LEU A 306 -11.88 9.74 -23.25
N GLN A 307 -11.40 10.97 -23.16
CA GLN A 307 -10.68 11.63 -24.26
C GLN A 307 -9.31 11.00 -24.55
N GLY A 308 -8.70 10.34 -23.55
CA GLY A 308 -7.42 9.63 -23.67
C GLY A 308 -7.53 8.22 -24.27
N LEU A 309 -8.75 7.71 -24.49
CA LEU A 309 -8.97 6.38 -25.06
C LEU A 309 -8.60 6.33 -26.57
N HIS A 310 -8.27 5.13 -27.03
CA HIS A 310 -7.72 4.97 -28.38
C HIS A 310 -8.74 4.42 -29.37
N HIS A 311 -9.50 3.40 -29.05
CA HIS A 311 -10.37 2.65 -29.95
C HIS A 311 -11.80 2.48 -29.41
N PRO A 312 -12.56 3.57 -29.19
CA PRO A 312 -13.92 3.50 -28.66
C PRO A 312 -14.88 2.73 -29.58
N GLU A 313 -14.57 2.58 -30.86
CA GLU A 313 -15.32 1.75 -31.83
C GLU A 313 -15.25 0.28 -31.44
N CYS A 314 -14.09 -0.24 -31.00
CA CYS A 314 -13.94 -1.63 -30.53
C CYS A 314 -14.78 -1.89 -29.27
N VAL A 315 -14.85 -0.91 -28.37
CA VAL A 315 -15.71 -1.01 -27.20
C VAL A 315 -17.19 -1.11 -27.60
N ARG A 316 -17.63 -0.31 -28.55
CA ARG A 316 -19.02 -0.38 -29.03
C ARG A 316 -19.34 -1.72 -29.70
N ALA A 317 -18.42 -2.26 -30.48
CA ALA A 317 -18.57 -3.57 -31.12
C ALA A 317 -18.62 -4.70 -30.08
N GLN A 318 -17.85 -4.59 -28.99
CA GLN A 318 -17.76 -5.54 -27.90
C GLN A 318 -18.54 -5.12 -26.64
N ALA A 319 -19.60 -4.32 -26.77
CA ALA A 319 -20.36 -3.76 -25.65
C ALA A 319 -20.89 -4.83 -24.65
N LYS A 320 -21.16 -6.05 -25.12
CA LYS A 320 -21.62 -7.18 -24.31
C LYS A 320 -20.50 -8.02 -23.68
N MET A 321 -19.24 -7.67 -23.90
CA MET A 321 -18.10 -8.38 -23.35
C MET A 321 -18.22 -8.44 -21.81
N PRO A 322 -18.21 -9.65 -21.19
CA PRO A 322 -18.41 -9.80 -19.77
C PRO A 322 -17.12 -9.42 -19.02
N ILE A 323 -17.22 -8.42 -18.15
CA ILE A 323 -16.14 -7.90 -17.30
C ILE A 323 -16.57 -8.02 -15.84
N VAL A 324 -15.67 -8.49 -14.98
CA VAL A 324 -15.84 -8.44 -13.53
C VAL A 324 -14.85 -7.41 -12.96
N TYR A 325 -15.35 -6.59 -12.04
CA TYR A 325 -14.55 -5.58 -11.35
C TYR A 325 -14.76 -5.67 -9.84
N THR A 326 -13.68 -5.47 -9.08
CA THR A 326 -13.73 -5.28 -7.63
C THR A 326 -12.93 -4.06 -7.20
N PRO A 327 -13.52 -3.12 -6.43
CA PRO A 327 -12.79 -2.05 -5.77
C PRO A 327 -12.09 -2.51 -4.48
N ILE A 328 -12.23 -3.75 -4.06
CA ILE A 328 -11.76 -4.28 -2.77
C ILE A 328 -12.13 -3.32 -1.62
N HIS A 329 -13.42 -2.95 -1.51
CA HIS A 329 -13.98 -1.99 -0.56
C HIS A 329 -13.41 -0.56 -0.66
N GLY A 330 -12.73 -0.22 -1.75
CA GLY A 330 -12.04 1.06 -1.94
C GLY A 330 -12.79 2.08 -2.80
N THR A 331 -12.11 3.18 -3.07
CA THR A 331 -12.61 4.36 -3.77
C THR A 331 -12.90 4.13 -5.26
N GLY A 332 -12.26 3.12 -5.87
CA GLY A 332 -12.48 2.78 -7.28
C GLY A 332 -13.94 2.40 -7.59
N GLY A 333 -14.69 1.92 -6.57
CA GLY A 333 -16.12 1.59 -6.70
C GLY A 333 -16.99 2.76 -7.13
N ALA A 334 -16.61 3.98 -6.82
CA ALA A 334 -17.34 5.17 -7.21
C ALA A 334 -17.18 5.52 -8.70
N LEU A 335 -16.00 5.30 -9.29
CA LEU A 335 -15.65 5.84 -10.61
C LEU A 335 -15.45 4.79 -11.70
N VAL A 336 -14.83 3.65 -11.43
CA VAL A 336 -14.53 2.64 -12.46
C VAL A 336 -15.80 2.08 -13.12
N PRO A 337 -16.87 1.71 -12.39
CA PRO A 337 -18.11 1.25 -13.02
C PRO A 337 -18.76 2.34 -13.89
N GLN A 338 -18.69 3.62 -13.47
CA GLN A 338 -19.20 4.74 -14.25
C GLN A 338 -18.38 4.95 -15.52
N LEU A 339 -17.04 4.87 -15.43
CA LEU A 339 -16.16 4.96 -16.58
C LEU A 339 -16.50 3.89 -17.62
N LEU A 340 -16.50 2.61 -17.22
CA LEU A 340 -16.78 1.48 -18.12
C LEU A 340 -18.16 1.60 -18.80
N LYS A 341 -19.16 2.03 -18.03
CA LYS A 341 -20.49 2.29 -18.57
C LYS A 341 -20.48 3.43 -19.62
N ARG A 342 -19.78 4.53 -19.36
CA ARG A 342 -19.65 5.66 -20.32
C ARG A 342 -18.87 5.29 -21.56
N MET A 343 -17.90 4.39 -21.43
CA MET A 343 -17.20 3.80 -22.58
C MET A 343 -18.14 3.01 -23.50
N GLY A 344 -19.21 2.44 -22.96
CA GLY A 344 -20.21 1.67 -23.70
C GLY A 344 -20.30 0.19 -23.32
N PHE A 345 -19.56 -0.27 -22.29
CA PHE A 345 -19.69 -1.64 -21.80
C PHE A 345 -21.02 -1.83 -21.07
N ALA A 346 -21.83 -2.79 -21.55
CA ALA A 346 -23.16 -3.10 -21.00
C ALA A 346 -23.14 -4.28 -20.01
N ASN A 347 -22.06 -5.08 -19.96
CA ASN A 347 -21.98 -6.29 -19.15
C ASN A 347 -20.78 -6.21 -18.18
N VAL A 348 -20.82 -5.21 -17.30
CA VAL A 348 -19.86 -5.04 -16.22
C VAL A 348 -20.50 -5.46 -14.90
N GLN A 349 -19.89 -6.42 -14.21
CA GLN A 349 -20.36 -6.91 -12.92
C GLN A 349 -19.37 -6.53 -11.82
N VAL A 350 -19.84 -5.78 -10.84
CA VAL A 350 -19.05 -5.41 -9.66
C VAL A 350 -19.30 -6.45 -8.57
N VAL A 351 -18.23 -6.92 -7.93
CA VAL A 351 -18.31 -7.92 -6.84
C VAL A 351 -19.19 -7.37 -5.69
N PRO A 352 -20.39 -7.94 -5.43
CA PRO A 352 -21.35 -7.32 -4.51
C PRO A 352 -20.83 -7.13 -3.09
N LYS A 353 -20.06 -8.10 -2.59
CA LYS A 353 -19.50 -8.06 -1.22
C LYS A 353 -18.33 -7.11 -1.03
N GLN A 354 -17.73 -6.61 -2.11
CA GLN A 354 -16.57 -5.72 -2.09
C GLN A 354 -16.88 -4.35 -2.71
N ARG A 355 -18.11 -4.13 -3.20
CA ARG A 355 -18.51 -2.94 -3.95
C ARG A 355 -18.51 -1.68 -3.11
N ASP A 356 -19.07 -1.76 -1.92
CA ASP A 356 -19.28 -0.59 -1.07
C ASP A 356 -18.02 -0.32 -0.22
N PRO A 357 -17.65 0.95 -0.01
CA PRO A 357 -16.52 1.33 0.82
C PRO A 357 -16.65 0.80 2.25
N ASP A 358 -15.61 0.11 2.76
CA ASP A 358 -15.58 -0.39 4.14
C ASP A 358 -14.13 -0.44 4.66
N GLY A 359 -13.81 0.41 5.63
CA GLY A 359 -12.47 0.51 6.22
C GLY A 359 -12.04 -0.70 7.04
N ASN A 360 -12.92 -1.65 7.31
CA ASN A 360 -12.57 -2.91 7.96
C ASN A 360 -12.09 -3.99 6.98
N PHE A 361 -12.29 -3.78 5.66
CA PHE A 361 -11.93 -4.75 4.62
C PHE A 361 -12.37 -6.18 4.94
N PRO A 362 -13.67 -6.43 5.25
CA PRO A 362 -14.13 -7.67 5.90
C PRO A 362 -13.90 -8.94 5.08
N THR A 363 -13.61 -8.83 3.78
CA THR A 363 -13.45 -9.97 2.87
C THR A 363 -12.00 -10.31 2.57
N VAL A 364 -11.02 -9.50 3.07
CA VAL A 364 -9.60 -9.66 2.77
C VAL A 364 -8.75 -9.33 4.01
N GLN A 365 -7.55 -9.90 4.10
CA GLN A 365 -6.58 -9.52 5.13
C GLN A 365 -5.78 -8.28 4.70
N SER A 366 -5.42 -8.22 3.41
CA SER A 366 -4.75 -7.09 2.79
C SER A 366 -5.55 -6.68 1.55
N PRO A 367 -5.97 -5.41 1.44
CA PRO A 367 -6.74 -4.93 0.28
C PRO A 367 -5.81 -4.60 -0.91
N ASN A 368 -4.97 -5.55 -1.31
CA ASN A 368 -3.98 -5.40 -2.37
C ASN A 368 -4.38 -6.26 -3.58
N PRO A 369 -4.64 -5.70 -4.77
CA PRO A 369 -4.99 -6.46 -5.96
C PRO A 369 -3.84 -7.33 -6.50
N GLU A 370 -2.61 -7.17 -5.99
CA GLU A 370 -1.49 -8.09 -6.23
C GLU A 370 -1.67 -9.41 -5.48
N ASP A 371 -2.43 -9.40 -4.38
CA ASP A 371 -2.66 -10.59 -3.56
C ASP A 371 -3.78 -11.44 -4.19
N PRO A 372 -3.52 -12.71 -4.56
CA PRO A 372 -4.54 -13.60 -5.08
C PRO A 372 -5.76 -13.73 -4.17
N ASP A 373 -5.57 -13.71 -2.83
CA ASP A 373 -6.67 -13.84 -1.88
C ASP A 373 -7.63 -12.66 -1.93
N ALA A 374 -7.15 -11.46 -2.22
CA ALA A 374 -7.98 -10.28 -2.38
C ALA A 374 -8.90 -10.38 -3.62
N MET A 375 -8.47 -11.14 -4.63
CA MET A 375 -9.19 -11.31 -5.90
C MET A 375 -10.10 -12.54 -5.94
N ASN A 376 -10.12 -13.39 -4.90
CA ASN A 376 -10.87 -14.65 -4.89
C ASN A 376 -12.37 -14.49 -5.17
N LEU A 377 -13.03 -13.50 -4.57
CA LEU A 377 -14.46 -13.23 -4.82
C LEU A 377 -14.73 -12.77 -6.26
N ALA A 378 -13.81 -12.01 -6.83
CA ALA A 378 -13.91 -11.58 -8.22
C ALA A 378 -13.75 -12.76 -9.19
N LEU A 379 -12.81 -13.67 -8.91
CA LEU A 379 -12.63 -14.89 -9.69
C LEU A 379 -13.81 -15.86 -9.57
N GLN A 380 -14.41 -16.00 -8.38
CA GLN A 380 -15.66 -16.77 -8.21
C GLN A 380 -16.79 -16.21 -9.07
N LEU A 381 -17.01 -14.89 -9.05
CA LEU A 381 -18.02 -14.24 -9.87
C LEU A 381 -17.69 -14.39 -11.37
N ALA A 382 -16.41 -14.26 -11.74
CA ALA A 382 -15.96 -14.41 -13.11
C ALA A 382 -16.20 -15.82 -13.66
N ASN A 383 -15.98 -16.85 -12.86
CA ASN A 383 -16.29 -18.23 -13.25
C ASN A 383 -17.80 -18.43 -13.51
N GLN A 384 -18.66 -17.82 -12.69
CA GLN A 384 -20.12 -17.90 -12.87
C GLN A 384 -20.59 -17.18 -14.15
N THR A 385 -19.98 -16.03 -14.43
CA THR A 385 -20.39 -15.15 -15.54
C THR A 385 -19.59 -15.34 -16.81
N LYS A 386 -18.58 -16.20 -16.76
CA LYS A 386 -17.62 -16.46 -17.84
C LYS A 386 -16.94 -15.15 -18.29
N ALA A 387 -16.65 -14.26 -17.34
CA ALA A 387 -16.00 -12.99 -17.64
C ALA A 387 -14.66 -13.20 -18.33
N VAL A 388 -14.39 -12.38 -19.35
CA VAL A 388 -13.12 -12.49 -20.11
C VAL A 388 -12.00 -11.70 -19.47
N LEU A 389 -12.37 -10.68 -18.67
CA LEU A 389 -11.46 -9.81 -17.94
C LEU A 389 -11.97 -9.63 -16.51
N VAL A 390 -11.08 -9.78 -15.55
CA VAL A 390 -11.30 -9.50 -14.14
C VAL A 390 -10.31 -8.44 -13.70
N MET A 391 -10.80 -7.38 -13.07
CA MET A 391 -9.95 -6.29 -12.59
C MET A 391 -10.22 -5.99 -11.12
N GLY A 392 -9.17 -5.58 -10.40
CA GLY A 392 -9.26 -5.12 -9.02
C GLY A 392 -8.40 -3.90 -8.78
N THR A 393 -8.88 -2.98 -7.93
CA THR A 393 -8.10 -1.80 -7.49
C THR A 393 -7.93 -1.81 -5.98
N ASP A 394 -6.82 -1.25 -5.50
CA ASP A 394 -6.59 -1.05 -4.08
C ASP A 394 -7.46 0.09 -3.50
N PRO A 395 -7.48 0.31 -2.17
CA PRO A 395 -8.42 1.25 -1.55
C PRO A 395 -8.37 2.68 -2.07
N ASP A 396 -7.22 3.21 -2.42
CA ASP A 396 -7.08 4.55 -2.99
C ASP A 396 -6.98 4.55 -4.54
N ALA A 397 -7.23 3.38 -5.16
CA ALA A 397 -7.36 3.18 -6.60
C ALA A 397 -6.19 3.76 -7.42
N ASP A 398 -4.97 3.61 -6.90
CA ASP A 398 -3.75 3.94 -7.62
C ASP A 398 -3.08 2.68 -8.24
N ARG A 399 -3.52 1.45 -7.89
CA ARG A 399 -3.03 0.17 -8.41
C ARG A 399 -4.12 -0.65 -9.07
N LEU A 400 -3.75 -1.36 -10.14
CA LEU A 400 -4.63 -2.23 -10.92
C LEU A 400 -4.08 -3.65 -11.00
N GLY A 401 -4.78 -4.63 -10.45
CA GLY A 401 -4.58 -6.05 -10.69
C GLY A 401 -5.55 -6.61 -11.72
N ALA A 402 -5.13 -7.59 -12.50
CA ALA A 402 -5.98 -8.19 -13.53
C ALA A 402 -5.77 -9.68 -13.72
N TYR A 403 -6.87 -10.36 -14.13
CA TYR A 403 -6.88 -11.74 -14.60
C TYR A 403 -7.62 -11.83 -15.92
N VAL A 404 -7.14 -12.69 -16.81
CA VAL A 404 -7.67 -12.88 -18.17
C VAL A 404 -8.09 -14.32 -18.34
N ARG A 405 -9.27 -14.54 -18.91
CA ARG A 405 -9.77 -15.88 -19.20
C ARG A 405 -9.06 -16.46 -20.41
N ARG A 406 -8.38 -17.61 -20.25
CA ARG A 406 -7.74 -18.37 -21.34
C ARG A 406 -8.79 -19.16 -22.14
N ALA A 407 -8.37 -19.68 -23.29
CA ALA A 407 -9.23 -20.48 -24.16
C ALA A 407 -9.78 -21.74 -23.45
N GLY A 408 -9.00 -22.34 -22.54
CA GLY A 408 -9.40 -23.50 -21.73
C GLY A 408 -10.43 -23.15 -20.63
N GLY A 409 -10.64 -21.87 -20.34
CA GLY A 409 -11.61 -21.40 -19.35
C GLY A 409 -11.00 -21.02 -18.00
N GLU A 410 -9.76 -21.36 -17.73
CA GLU A 410 -8.99 -20.94 -16.56
C GLU A 410 -8.61 -19.46 -16.64
N TYR A 411 -8.31 -18.85 -15.47
CA TYR A 411 -7.90 -17.44 -15.38
C TYR A 411 -6.41 -17.31 -15.16
N GLU A 412 -5.73 -16.66 -16.09
CA GLU A 412 -4.33 -16.28 -15.96
C GLU A 412 -4.20 -14.95 -15.23
N ARG A 413 -3.38 -14.92 -14.18
CA ARG A 413 -3.03 -13.70 -13.47
C ARG A 413 -1.97 -12.92 -14.24
N LEU A 414 -2.24 -11.67 -14.54
CA LEU A 414 -1.23 -10.76 -15.07
C LEU A 414 -0.50 -10.07 -13.91
N ASN A 415 0.83 -10.16 -13.87
CA ASN A 415 1.63 -9.40 -12.93
C ASN A 415 1.79 -7.93 -13.37
N GLY A 416 2.34 -7.08 -12.49
CA GLY A 416 2.47 -5.65 -12.76
C GLY A 416 3.29 -5.33 -14.01
N ASN A 417 4.36 -6.07 -14.26
CA ASN A 417 5.19 -5.90 -15.45
C ASN A 417 4.47 -6.31 -16.74
N GLN A 418 3.69 -7.39 -16.71
CA GLN A 418 2.90 -7.84 -17.85
C GLN A 418 1.82 -6.83 -18.23
N ILE A 419 1.12 -6.27 -17.23
CA ILE A 419 0.14 -5.20 -17.49
C ILE A 419 0.83 -3.96 -18.03
N ALA A 420 2.01 -3.57 -17.50
CA ALA A 420 2.79 -2.44 -17.98
C ALA A 420 3.16 -2.60 -19.46
N VAL A 421 3.66 -3.79 -19.85
CA VAL A 421 4.02 -4.13 -21.24
C VAL A 421 2.81 -4.05 -22.17
N LEU A 422 1.68 -4.63 -21.77
CA LEU A 422 0.44 -4.60 -22.55
C LEU A 422 -0.06 -3.16 -22.76
N LEU A 423 -0.16 -2.37 -21.69
CA LEU A 423 -0.63 -0.99 -21.76
C LEU A 423 0.32 -0.10 -22.56
N ALA A 424 1.64 -0.25 -22.39
CA ALA A 424 2.64 0.47 -23.16
C ALA A 424 2.57 0.14 -24.65
N TYR A 425 2.53 -1.16 -24.99
CA TYR A 425 2.37 -1.61 -26.36
C TYR A 425 1.12 -1.04 -27.02
N TYR A 426 -0.03 -1.17 -26.35
CA TYR A 426 -1.30 -0.69 -26.86
C TYR A 426 -1.29 0.82 -27.10
N THR A 427 -0.75 1.59 -26.15
CA THR A 427 -0.63 3.04 -26.27
C THR A 427 0.29 3.43 -27.42
N LEU A 428 1.49 2.84 -27.50
CA LEU A 428 2.46 3.12 -28.58
C LEU A 428 1.90 2.78 -29.96
N LYS A 429 1.30 1.59 -30.10
CA LYS A 429 0.70 1.12 -31.34
C LYS A 429 -0.43 2.04 -31.79
N SER A 430 -1.35 2.36 -30.90
CA SER A 430 -2.49 3.21 -31.19
C SER A 430 -2.08 4.64 -31.56
N LEU A 431 -1.12 5.23 -30.86
CA LEU A 431 -0.59 6.56 -31.20
C LEU A 431 0.14 6.56 -32.53
N LYS A 432 0.90 5.50 -32.84
CA LYS A 432 1.60 5.37 -34.14
C LYS A 432 0.59 5.24 -35.30
N GLU A 433 -0.42 4.39 -35.15
CA GLU A 433 -1.48 4.20 -36.18
C GLU A 433 -2.26 5.49 -36.47
N LYS A 434 -2.45 6.33 -35.44
CA LYS A 434 -3.11 7.65 -35.58
C LYS A 434 -2.18 8.77 -35.99
N GLY A 435 -0.89 8.51 -36.19
CA GLY A 435 0.10 9.55 -36.52
C GLY A 435 0.33 10.56 -35.38
N LYS A 436 -0.01 10.19 -34.13
CA LYS A 436 0.09 11.06 -32.95
C LYS A 436 1.28 10.72 -32.03
N LEU A 437 2.15 9.78 -32.43
CA LEU A 437 3.31 9.42 -31.62
C LEU A 437 4.30 10.60 -31.60
N PRO A 438 4.67 11.12 -30.40
CA PRO A 438 5.60 12.25 -30.32
C PRO A 438 6.97 11.92 -30.91
N LYS A 439 7.57 12.82 -31.69
CA LYS A 439 8.87 12.60 -32.37
C LYS A 439 10.01 12.27 -31.40
N LYS A 440 9.97 12.80 -30.17
CA LYS A 440 10.92 12.54 -29.08
C LYS A 440 10.21 11.90 -27.90
N GLY A 441 9.21 11.05 -28.19
CA GLY A 441 8.39 10.41 -27.16
C GLY A 441 9.22 9.57 -26.19
N GLN A 442 8.77 9.50 -24.94
CA GLN A 442 9.45 8.78 -23.87
C GLN A 442 8.48 7.90 -23.09
N ILE A 443 8.93 6.69 -22.79
CA ILE A 443 8.39 5.85 -21.72
C ILE A 443 9.24 6.09 -20.47
N VAL A 444 8.61 6.21 -19.31
CA VAL A 444 9.32 6.35 -18.03
C VAL A 444 9.06 5.13 -17.17
N ARG A 445 10.11 4.46 -16.71
CA ARG A 445 10.03 3.28 -15.85
C ARG A 445 10.98 3.37 -14.65
N THR A 446 10.70 2.62 -13.62
CA THR A 446 11.61 2.56 -12.47
C THR A 446 12.77 1.59 -12.72
N VAL A 447 13.82 1.71 -11.92
CA VAL A 447 15.02 0.84 -11.93
C VAL A 447 14.70 -0.65 -11.70
N VAL A 448 13.50 -0.99 -11.25
CA VAL A 448 13.06 -2.38 -10.98
C VAL A 448 11.88 -2.83 -11.88
N THR A 449 11.41 -1.95 -12.75
CA THR A 449 10.35 -2.28 -13.74
C THR A 449 10.97 -3.00 -14.94
N THR A 450 10.22 -3.89 -15.55
CA THR A 450 10.68 -4.74 -16.68
C THR A 450 11.37 -3.96 -17.80
N ARG A 451 12.50 -4.48 -18.25
CA ARG A 451 13.23 -3.94 -19.42
C ARG A 451 12.64 -4.38 -20.77
N MET A 452 11.58 -5.18 -20.77
CA MET A 452 10.79 -5.40 -21.99
C MET A 452 10.22 -4.10 -22.56
N LEU A 453 9.98 -3.10 -21.70
CA LEU A 453 9.60 -1.74 -22.12
C LEU A 453 10.69 -1.08 -22.99
N ASP A 454 11.97 -1.36 -22.75
CA ASP A 454 13.10 -0.84 -23.54
C ASP A 454 13.06 -1.43 -24.99
N ALA A 455 12.78 -2.73 -25.10
CA ALA A 455 12.64 -3.41 -26.40
C ALA A 455 11.44 -2.88 -27.20
N LEU A 456 10.31 -2.64 -26.52
CA LEU A 456 9.14 -2.01 -27.13
C LEU A 456 9.47 -0.59 -27.62
N ALA A 457 10.05 0.22 -26.77
CA ALA A 457 10.42 1.60 -27.08
C ALA A 457 11.33 1.68 -28.32
N ALA A 458 12.34 0.81 -28.40
CA ALA A 458 13.23 0.73 -29.56
C ALA A 458 12.47 0.44 -30.86
N THR A 459 11.50 -0.47 -30.85
CA THR A 459 10.66 -0.81 -32.02
C THR A 459 9.82 0.38 -32.51
N TYR A 460 9.32 1.18 -31.57
CA TYR A 460 8.53 2.37 -31.87
C TYR A 460 9.38 3.63 -32.06
N LYS A 461 10.70 3.54 -31.93
CA LYS A 461 11.66 4.65 -32.02
C LYS A 461 11.35 5.77 -31.03
N VAL A 462 10.97 5.41 -29.82
CA VAL A 462 10.82 6.31 -28.67
C VAL A 462 11.91 6.00 -27.63
N GLY A 463 12.22 6.96 -26.76
CA GLY A 463 13.21 6.77 -25.71
C GLY A 463 12.62 6.10 -24.47
N VAL A 464 13.51 5.68 -23.55
CA VAL A 464 13.16 5.20 -22.23
C VAL A 464 13.94 5.98 -21.19
N VAL A 465 13.23 6.51 -20.21
CA VAL A 465 13.83 7.17 -19.05
C VAL A 465 13.72 6.23 -17.85
N GLU A 466 14.85 5.95 -17.24
CA GLU A 466 14.92 5.19 -15.99
C GLU A 466 14.97 6.15 -14.80
N VAL A 467 14.13 5.88 -13.78
CA VAL A 467 14.06 6.67 -12.55
C VAL A 467 14.07 5.74 -11.32
N LEU A 468 14.32 6.29 -10.14
CA LEU A 468 14.22 5.53 -8.89
C LEU A 468 12.80 4.99 -8.66
N THR A 469 12.69 3.97 -7.80
CA THR A 469 11.40 3.41 -7.39
C THR A 469 10.56 4.45 -6.65
N GLY A 470 9.32 4.60 -7.07
CA GLY A 470 8.36 5.56 -6.55
C GLY A 470 7.82 6.46 -7.67
N PHE A 471 6.52 6.40 -7.90
CA PHE A 471 5.88 7.14 -9.00
C PHE A 471 6.12 8.64 -8.96
N LYS A 472 6.44 9.18 -7.78
CA LYS A 472 6.85 10.58 -7.59
C LYS A 472 8.03 11.00 -8.48
N TYR A 473 8.94 10.08 -8.79
CA TYR A 473 10.07 10.36 -9.69
C TYR A 473 9.65 10.36 -11.16
N ILE A 474 8.67 9.53 -11.54
CA ILE A 474 8.01 9.60 -12.85
C ILE A 474 7.30 10.95 -12.99
N ALA A 475 6.51 11.34 -11.99
CA ALA A 475 5.82 12.62 -11.95
C ALA A 475 6.78 13.81 -12.01
N HIS A 476 7.87 13.76 -11.24
CA HIS A 476 8.91 14.79 -11.23
C HIS A 476 9.57 14.94 -12.61
N TRP A 477 9.87 13.82 -13.29
CA TRP A 477 10.40 13.85 -14.64
C TRP A 477 9.40 14.50 -15.62
N ILE A 478 8.10 14.17 -15.54
CA ILE A 478 7.07 14.77 -16.39
C ILE A 478 7.00 16.29 -16.20
N GLN A 479 7.22 16.77 -14.97
CA GLN A 479 7.13 18.20 -14.61
C GLN A 479 8.29 19.03 -15.15
N ALA A 480 9.46 18.45 -15.38
CA ALA A 480 10.60 19.17 -15.93
C ALA A 480 10.28 19.75 -17.31
N GLU A 481 10.93 20.86 -17.65
CA GLU A 481 10.64 21.64 -18.84
C GLU A 481 10.61 20.78 -20.11
N HIS A 482 9.53 20.91 -20.90
CA HIS A 482 9.25 20.18 -22.15
C HIS A 482 9.09 18.65 -22.03
N ASN A 483 9.17 18.05 -20.86
CA ASN A 483 9.03 16.59 -20.73
C ASN A 483 7.56 16.15 -20.82
N ALA A 484 6.61 17.01 -20.43
CA ALA A 484 5.18 16.72 -20.56
C ALA A 484 4.78 16.42 -22.02
N ASP A 485 5.36 17.13 -23.00
CA ASP A 485 5.08 16.92 -24.43
C ASP A 485 5.72 15.64 -24.99
N ARG A 486 6.69 15.10 -24.26
CA ARG A 486 7.41 13.87 -24.62
C ARG A 486 6.86 12.63 -23.93
N PHE A 487 6.15 12.80 -22.82
CA PHE A 487 5.65 11.69 -22.02
C PHE A 487 4.55 10.93 -22.74
N ILE A 488 4.72 9.61 -22.87
CA ILE A 488 3.73 8.71 -23.46
C ILE A 488 3.10 7.85 -22.37
N PHE A 489 3.94 7.16 -21.59
CA PHE A 489 3.51 6.15 -20.63
C PHE A 489 4.53 6.03 -19.49
N GLY A 490 4.04 5.82 -18.28
CA GLY A 490 4.84 5.55 -17.09
C GLY A 490 4.35 4.31 -16.34
N ALA A 491 5.30 3.52 -15.79
CA ALA A 491 4.96 2.31 -15.08
C ALA A 491 5.88 1.99 -13.89
N GLU A 492 5.28 1.36 -12.88
CA GLU A 492 5.95 0.63 -11.80
C GLU A 492 5.52 -0.84 -11.82
N GLU A 493 6.45 -1.74 -11.49
CA GLU A 493 6.20 -3.18 -11.37
C GLU A 493 5.12 -3.52 -10.33
N SER A 494 4.93 -2.63 -9.37
CA SER A 494 3.95 -2.73 -8.28
C SER A 494 2.54 -2.30 -8.71
N HIS A 495 2.14 -2.64 -9.94
CA HIS A 495 0.80 -2.43 -10.49
C HIS A 495 0.37 -0.96 -10.65
N GLY A 496 1.32 -0.03 -10.82
CA GLY A 496 1.07 1.40 -11.01
C GLY A 496 1.34 1.84 -12.45
N TYR A 497 0.37 2.50 -13.10
CA TYR A 497 0.44 2.91 -14.50
C TYR A 497 -0.12 4.31 -14.71
N LEU A 498 0.41 5.02 -15.72
CA LEU A 498 -0.11 6.30 -16.16
C LEU A 498 0.09 6.43 -17.67
N ALA A 499 -0.95 6.80 -18.39
CA ALA A 499 -0.89 7.21 -19.78
C ALA A 499 -1.31 8.69 -19.93
N GLY A 500 -0.50 9.49 -20.65
CA GLY A 500 -0.76 10.92 -20.80
C GLY A 500 -0.48 11.74 -19.53
N ILE A 501 -0.87 13.01 -19.56
CA ILE A 501 -0.34 14.02 -18.62
C ILE A 501 -1.39 14.71 -17.73
N ALA A 502 -2.62 14.24 -17.74
CA ALA A 502 -3.69 14.87 -16.95
C ALA A 502 -3.49 14.71 -15.43
N VAL A 503 -2.91 13.58 -15.05
CA VAL A 503 -2.59 13.17 -13.67
C VAL A 503 -1.07 13.11 -13.51
N ARG A 504 -0.58 13.13 -12.27
CA ARG A 504 0.84 13.03 -11.92
C ARG A 504 1.10 11.96 -10.86
N ASP A 505 0.26 10.94 -10.84
CA ASP A 505 0.44 9.72 -10.05
C ASP A 505 -0.13 8.54 -10.85
N LYS A 506 0.07 7.33 -10.34
CA LYS A 506 -0.54 6.11 -10.86
C LYS A 506 -2.06 6.27 -10.92
N ASP A 507 -2.67 5.82 -11.98
CA ASP A 507 -4.11 5.96 -12.20
C ASP A 507 -4.74 4.61 -12.55
N ALA A 508 -5.25 3.91 -11.54
CA ALA A 508 -5.93 2.64 -11.78
C ALA A 508 -7.31 2.81 -12.39
N VAL A 509 -7.97 3.97 -12.24
CA VAL A 509 -9.24 4.24 -12.93
C VAL A 509 -9.00 4.33 -14.43
N GLN A 510 -8.00 5.09 -14.87
CA GLN A 510 -7.55 5.14 -16.26
C GLN A 510 -7.06 3.76 -16.73
N GLY A 511 -6.27 3.07 -15.92
CA GLY A 511 -5.75 1.73 -16.20
C GLY A 511 -6.87 0.71 -16.48
N CYS A 512 -7.94 0.73 -15.68
CA CYS A 512 -9.14 -0.11 -15.90
C CYS A 512 -9.79 0.22 -17.26
N GLY A 513 -9.91 1.50 -17.59
CA GLY A 513 -10.45 1.93 -18.89
C GLY A 513 -9.61 1.42 -20.06
N LEU A 514 -8.30 1.70 -20.04
CA LEU A 514 -7.38 1.29 -21.10
C LEU A 514 -7.28 -0.23 -21.25
N LEU A 515 -7.21 -0.98 -20.14
CA LEU A 515 -7.14 -2.44 -20.18
C LEU A 515 -8.43 -3.05 -20.74
N SER A 516 -9.59 -2.50 -20.40
CA SER A 516 -10.88 -2.93 -20.93
C SER A 516 -11.03 -2.61 -22.42
N GLU A 517 -10.60 -1.42 -22.86
CA GLU A 517 -10.57 -1.06 -24.27
C GLU A 517 -9.64 -1.97 -25.06
N MET A 518 -8.44 -2.23 -24.57
CA MET A 518 -7.47 -3.13 -25.19
C MET A 518 -8.02 -4.57 -25.27
N ALA A 519 -8.73 -5.05 -24.24
CA ALA A 519 -9.37 -6.37 -24.29
C ALA A 519 -10.42 -6.43 -25.41
N ALA A 520 -11.26 -5.40 -25.55
CA ALA A 520 -12.22 -5.30 -26.65
C ALA A 520 -11.52 -5.25 -28.02
N TRP A 521 -10.43 -4.50 -28.12
CA TRP A 521 -9.60 -4.39 -29.33
C TRP A 521 -8.95 -5.75 -29.71
N CYS A 522 -8.50 -6.55 -28.73
CA CYS A 522 -8.01 -7.91 -28.95
C CYS A 522 -9.14 -8.84 -29.45
N TYR A 523 -10.31 -8.78 -28.81
CA TYR A 523 -11.45 -9.62 -29.16
C TYR A 523 -11.92 -9.44 -30.60
N GLU A 524 -11.92 -8.22 -31.12
CA GLU A 524 -12.23 -7.96 -32.54
C GLU A 524 -11.24 -8.60 -33.51
N ARG A 525 -10.04 -8.95 -33.01
CA ARG A 525 -8.98 -9.62 -33.78
C ARG A 525 -8.93 -11.12 -33.53
N GLY A 526 -9.96 -11.68 -32.87
CA GLY A 526 -10.02 -13.11 -32.51
C GLY A 526 -8.98 -13.52 -31.48
N GLN A 527 -8.48 -12.59 -30.66
CA GLN A 527 -7.42 -12.79 -29.68
C GLN A 527 -7.85 -12.32 -28.30
N ASN A 528 -7.17 -12.73 -27.24
CA ASN A 528 -7.30 -12.16 -25.90
C ASN A 528 -5.97 -11.55 -25.45
N LEU A 529 -5.95 -10.94 -24.24
CA LEU A 529 -4.75 -10.28 -23.73
C LEU A 529 -3.57 -11.24 -23.47
N VAL A 530 -3.84 -12.50 -23.14
CA VAL A 530 -2.78 -13.52 -22.97
C VAL A 530 -2.17 -13.86 -24.31
N GLY A 531 -3.00 -14.09 -25.34
CA GLY A 531 -2.50 -14.34 -26.70
C GLY A 531 -1.69 -13.17 -27.25
N LEU A 532 -2.11 -11.93 -26.96
CA LEU A 532 -1.32 -10.74 -27.30
C LEU A 532 0.04 -10.75 -26.59
N LEU A 533 0.06 -11.13 -25.31
CA LEU A 533 1.30 -11.20 -24.54
C LEU A 533 2.24 -12.29 -25.09
N GLU A 534 1.69 -13.43 -25.51
CA GLU A 534 2.44 -14.51 -26.19
C GLU A 534 3.06 -14.05 -27.51
N GLU A 535 2.32 -13.25 -28.30
CA GLU A 535 2.83 -12.62 -29.54
C GLU A 535 4.00 -11.67 -29.22
N LEU A 536 3.86 -10.87 -28.18
CA LEU A 536 4.93 -9.97 -27.73
C LEU A 536 6.16 -10.74 -27.23
N TYR A 537 5.96 -11.82 -26.48
CA TYR A 537 7.06 -12.70 -26.05
C TYR A 537 7.74 -13.41 -27.21
N SER A 538 6.99 -13.82 -28.23
CA SER A 538 7.56 -14.40 -29.44
C SER A 538 8.43 -13.41 -30.19
N THR A 539 8.10 -12.12 -30.14
CA THR A 539 8.82 -11.05 -30.84
C THR A 539 10.03 -10.54 -30.06
N TYR A 540 9.87 -10.36 -28.74
CA TYR A 540 10.86 -9.67 -27.87
C TYR A 540 11.58 -10.58 -26.89
N GLY A 541 11.29 -11.90 -26.90
CA GLY A 541 11.73 -12.86 -25.89
C GLY A 541 10.82 -12.84 -24.65
N TYR A 542 10.91 -13.91 -23.87
CA TYR A 542 10.18 -14.05 -22.61
C TYR A 542 10.93 -13.33 -21.49
N TRP A 543 10.26 -12.40 -20.85
CA TRP A 543 10.78 -11.66 -19.71
C TRP A 543 10.11 -12.14 -18.42
N ARG A 544 10.93 -12.45 -17.42
CA ARG A 544 10.47 -12.86 -16.10
C ARG A 544 11.15 -12.02 -15.04
N GLU A 545 10.36 -11.42 -14.18
CA GLU A 545 10.84 -10.72 -13.02
C GLU A 545 10.27 -11.35 -11.76
N GLU A 546 11.11 -11.45 -10.73
CA GLU A 546 10.73 -11.91 -9.40
C GLU A 546 11.36 -11.05 -8.33
N GLN A 547 10.67 -10.95 -7.20
CA GLN A 547 11.21 -10.26 -6.04
C GLN A 547 11.16 -11.16 -4.80
N ARG A 548 12.15 -10.98 -3.92
CA ARG A 548 12.16 -11.57 -2.58
C ARG A 548 12.52 -10.52 -1.54
N SER A 549 11.79 -10.53 -0.44
CA SER A 549 12.06 -9.66 0.70
C SER A 549 12.68 -10.46 1.82
N LEU A 550 13.75 -9.93 2.42
CA LEU A 550 14.29 -10.41 3.68
C LEU A 550 13.93 -9.39 4.76
N VAL A 551 13.14 -9.81 5.74
CA VAL A 551 12.75 -9.02 6.90
C VAL A 551 13.52 -9.55 8.09
N LEU A 552 14.21 -8.66 8.80
CA LEU A 552 14.96 -8.97 10.02
C LEU A 552 14.36 -8.13 11.16
N GLU A 553 14.57 -8.56 12.40
CA GLU A 553 13.95 -7.86 13.54
C GLU A 553 14.96 -6.96 14.28
N GLY A 554 14.47 -5.85 14.77
CA GLY A 554 15.19 -4.95 15.67
C GLY A 554 16.38 -4.22 15.05
N GLU A 555 17.24 -3.65 15.90
CA GLU A 555 18.44 -2.90 15.51
C GLU A 555 19.51 -3.81 14.88
N ALA A 556 19.70 -5.02 15.44
CA ALA A 556 20.61 -6.01 14.86
C ALA A 556 20.23 -6.38 13.42
N GLY A 557 18.92 -6.42 13.12
CA GLY A 557 18.44 -6.63 11.76
C GLY A 557 18.78 -5.48 10.81
N ARG A 558 18.72 -4.23 11.28
CA ARG A 558 19.15 -3.06 10.49
C ARG A 558 20.65 -3.07 10.20
N GLU A 559 21.46 -3.40 11.22
CA GLU A 559 22.91 -3.52 11.05
C GLU A 559 23.27 -4.63 10.05
N GLU A 560 22.63 -5.81 10.15
CA GLU A 560 22.88 -6.89 9.18
C GLU A 560 22.53 -6.48 7.74
N ILE A 561 21.40 -5.77 7.53
CA ILE A 561 21.03 -5.25 6.20
C ILE A 561 22.09 -4.26 5.69
N ALA A 562 22.54 -3.34 6.53
CA ALA A 562 23.58 -2.38 6.17
C ALA A 562 24.91 -3.09 5.80
N GLN A 563 25.29 -4.12 6.55
CA GLN A 563 26.48 -4.93 6.27
C GLN A 563 26.34 -5.72 4.97
N ARG A 564 25.14 -6.26 4.65
CA ARG A 564 24.89 -6.94 3.36
C ARG A 564 25.05 -5.98 2.19
N MET A 565 24.48 -4.79 2.27
CA MET A 565 24.66 -3.77 1.24
C MET A 565 26.13 -3.37 1.09
N LYS A 566 26.85 -3.22 2.21
CA LYS A 566 28.28 -2.95 2.19
C LYS A 566 29.10 -4.07 1.52
N ARG A 567 28.83 -5.35 1.86
CA ARG A 567 29.48 -6.50 1.22
C ARG A 567 29.25 -6.53 -0.29
N LEU A 568 27.99 -6.30 -0.72
CA LEU A 568 27.63 -6.25 -2.14
C LEU A 568 28.35 -5.13 -2.90
N ARG A 569 28.65 -3.99 -2.25
CA ARG A 569 29.38 -2.87 -2.83
C ARG A 569 30.89 -3.13 -2.91
N GLU A 570 31.48 -3.51 -1.79
CA GLU A 570 32.95 -3.63 -1.68
C GLU A 570 33.48 -4.92 -2.30
N LYS A 571 32.68 -6.00 -2.28
CA LYS A 571 33.06 -7.34 -2.74
C LYS A 571 31.95 -7.97 -3.57
N HIS A 572 31.48 -7.21 -4.59
CA HIS A 572 30.47 -7.75 -5.47
C HIS A 572 30.93 -9.06 -6.13
N PRO A 573 30.05 -10.04 -6.27
CA PRO A 573 30.39 -11.33 -6.86
C PRO A 573 30.81 -11.14 -8.33
N THR A 574 31.82 -11.89 -8.77
CA THR A 574 32.23 -11.95 -10.17
C THR A 574 31.30 -12.80 -11.01
N THR A 575 30.55 -13.71 -10.34
CA THR A 575 29.56 -14.60 -10.95
C THR A 575 28.37 -14.77 -10.00
N LEU A 576 27.15 -14.87 -10.55
CA LEU A 576 25.90 -15.17 -9.83
C LEU A 576 25.18 -16.32 -10.56
N ALA A 577 24.94 -17.42 -9.88
CA ALA A 577 24.29 -18.62 -10.45
C ALA A 577 24.89 -19.08 -11.81
N GLY A 578 26.23 -18.95 -11.98
CA GLY A 578 26.93 -19.31 -13.20
C GLY A 578 26.99 -18.22 -14.27
N GLU A 579 26.30 -17.08 -14.09
CA GLU A 579 26.36 -15.93 -14.99
C GLU A 579 27.48 -14.97 -14.55
N LYS A 580 28.30 -14.51 -15.49
CA LYS A 580 29.40 -13.58 -15.21
C LYS A 580 28.83 -12.16 -14.97
N VAL A 581 29.23 -11.51 -13.89
CA VAL A 581 28.92 -10.10 -13.65
C VAL A 581 29.73 -9.23 -14.58
N VAL A 582 29.09 -8.36 -15.34
CA VAL A 582 29.70 -7.49 -16.33
C VAL A 582 29.64 -6.02 -15.97
N ARG A 583 28.69 -5.62 -15.12
CA ARG A 583 28.52 -4.22 -14.68
C ARG A 583 27.84 -4.19 -13.32
N VAL A 584 28.26 -3.27 -12.46
CA VAL A 584 27.59 -2.91 -11.21
C VAL A 584 27.34 -1.41 -11.22
N VAL A 585 26.15 -1.00 -10.78
CA VAL A 585 25.74 0.41 -10.66
C VAL A 585 25.34 0.66 -9.22
N ASP A 586 25.99 1.60 -8.57
CA ASP A 586 25.67 2.03 -7.20
C ASP A 586 25.01 3.42 -7.23
N TYR A 587 23.73 3.47 -6.90
CA TYR A 587 22.98 4.73 -6.86
C TYR A 587 23.29 5.62 -5.64
N LEU A 588 24.22 5.23 -4.75
CA LEU A 588 24.83 6.17 -3.80
C LEU A 588 25.83 7.09 -4.48
N GLU A 589 26.39 6.68 -5.61
CA GLU A 589 27.15 7.55 -6.50
C GLU A 589 26.17 8.31 -7.41
N ASN A 590 26.60 9.47 -7.93
CA ASN A 590 25.74 10.25 -8.82
C ASN A 590 25.69 9.57 -10.19
N GLU A 591 24.64 8.86 -10.47
CA GLU A 591 24.36 8.26 -11.78
C GLU A 591 23.55 9.22 -12.66
N VAL A 592 23.88 9.22 -13.95
CA VAL A 592 23.14 9.97 -14.98
C VAL A 592 22.48 8.96 -15.88
N ASN A 593 21.15 9.09 -16.07
CA ASN A 593 20.43 8.23 -16.99
C ASN A 593 20.77 8.51 -18.45
N ALA A 594 20.24 7.70 -19.38
CA ALA A 594 20.50 7.81 -20.80
C ALA A 594 20.10 9.17 -21.42
N ASP A 595 19.20 9.92 -20.79
CA ASP A 595 18.79 11.27 -21.19
C ASP A 595 19.66 12.38 -20.56
N GLY A 596 20.72 12.05 -19.83
CA GLY A 596 21.57 13.01 -19.14
C GLY A 596 20.95 13.57 -17.85
N VAL A 597 19.88 12.97 -17.34
CA VAL A 597 19.21 13.40 -16.10
C VAL A 597 19.90 12.75 -14.91
N LEU A 598 20.30 13.56 -13.94
CA LEU A 598 20.90 13.09 -12.70
C LEU A 598 19.84 12.33 -11.88
N ILE A 599 20.12 11.07 -11.57
CA ILE A 599 19.29 10.26 -10.67
C ILE A 599 19.69 10.64 -9.23
N PRO A 600 18.72 10.99 -8.35
CA PRO A 600 19.01 11.29 -6.95
C PRO A 600 19.72 10.13 -6.26
N GLN A 601 20.64 10.44 -5.34
CA GLN A 601 21.31 9.42 -4.54
C GLN A 601 20.30 8.56 -3.77
N SER A 602 20.48 7.23 -3.83
CA SER A 602 19.63 6.27 -3.17
C SER A 602 20.41 5.01 -2.82
N ASP A 603 20.08 4.38 -1.70
CA ASP A 603 20.67 3.11 -1.29
C ASP A 603 20.10 1.96 -2.16
N VAL A 604 20.53 1.91 -3.42
CA VAL A 604 20.16 0.90 -4.41
C VAL A 604 21.42 0.45 -5.13
N LEU A 605 21.54 -0.85 -5.35
CA LEU A 605 22.65 -1.45 -6.12
C LEU A 605 22.06 -2.31 -7.24
N GLN A 606 22.54 -2.13 -8.46
CA GLN A 606 22.19 -2.97 -9.61
C GLN A 606 23.39 -3.77 -10.09
N ILE A 607 23.20 -5.05 -10.38
CA ILE A 607 24.20 -5.98 -10.92
C ILE A 607 23.69 -6.52 -12.25
N PHE A 608 24.49 -6.36 -13.31
CA PHE A 608 24.18 -6.84 -14.65
C PHE A 608 25.09 -8.02 -14.99
N THR A 609 24.52 -9.04 -15.64
CA THR A 609 25.26 -10.23 -16.07
C THR A 609 25.43 -10.27 -17.58
N ASP A 610 26.40 -11.09 -18.06
CA ASP A 610 26.65 -11.37 -19.48
C ASP A 610 25.46 -12.09 -20.17
N ALA A 611 24.64 -12.79 -19.39
CA ALA A 611 23.43 -13.43 -19.87
C ALA A 611 22.21 -12.47 -19.91
N GLY A 612 22.41 -11.17 -19.67
CA GLY A 612 21.38 -10.13 -19.72
C GLY A 612 20.47 -10.09 -18.49
N SER A 613 20.81 -10.80 -17.40
CA SER A 613 20.07 -10.71 -16.15
C SER A 613 20.37 -9.40 -15.42
N LEU A 614 19.37 -8.89 -14.72
CA LEU A 614 19.47 -7.72 -13.84
C LEU A 614 19.07 -8.11 -12.43
N ILE A 615 19.95 -7.86 -11.48
CA ILE A 615 19.68 -8.05 -10.05
C ILE A 615 19.73 -6.68 -9.38
N THR A 616 18.69 -6.32 -8.60
CA THR A 616 18.64 -5.06 -7.85
C THR A 616 18.47 -5.37 -6.37
N ALA A 617 19.35 -4.85 -5.52
CA ALA A 617 19.25 -4.88 -4.07
C ALA A 617 18.86 -3.49 -3.54
N ARG A 618 17.80 -3.43 -2.70
CA ARG A 618 17.27 -2.17 -2.16
C ARG A 618 16.80 -2.37 -0.73
N PRO A 619 17.44 -1.78 0.29
CA PRO A 619 16.93 -1.75 1.64
C PRO A 619 15.74 -0.79 1.77
N SER A 620 14.91 -1.04 2.79
CA SER A 620 13.83 -0.13 3.16
C SER A 620 14.38 1.01 4.02
N GLY A 621 13.98 2.25 3.75
CA GLY A 621 14.35 3.40 4.58
C GLY A 621 13.63 3.46 5.94
N THR A 622 12.59 2.67 6.15
CA THR A 622 11.72 2.77 7.35
C THR A 622 11.66 1.48 8.17
N GLU A 623 11.89 0.34 7.55
CA GLU A 623 11.77 -0.99 8.16
C GLU A 623 13.09 -1.76 8.05
N PRO A 624 13.43 -2.67 8.99
CA PRO A 624 14.59 -3.56 8.84
C PRO A 624 14.30 -4.65 7.80
N LYS A 625 14.30 -4.25 6.55
CA LYS A 625 13.91 -5.06 5.39
C LYS A 625 14.76 -4.71 4.18
N ILE A 626 15.22 -5.71 3.46
CA ILE A 626 15.86 -5.55 2.15
C ILE A 626 15.06 -6.32 1.09
N LYS A 627 14.89 -5.72 -0.08
CA LYS A 627 14.27 -6.33 -1.24
C LYS A 627 15.31 -6.63 -2.30
N TYR A 628 15.26 -7.83 -2.83
CA TYR A 628 16.01 -8.25 -4.01
C TYR A 628 15.04 -8.44 -5.17
N TYR A 629 15.34 -7.82 -6.28
CA TYR A 629 14.61 -7.97 -7.53
C TYR A 629 15.52 -8.63 -8.54
N VAL A 630 15.01 -9.59 -9.30
CA VAL A 630 15.74 -10.24 -10.38
C VAL A 630 14.88 -10.20 -11.63
N GLY A 631 15.45 -9.75 -12.73
CA GLY A 631 14.86 -9.79 -14.07
C GLY A 631 15.73 -10.62 -15.01
N VAL A 632 15.13 -11.54 -15.75
CA VAL A 632 15.81 -12.38 -16.75
C VAL A 632 15.07 -12.32 -18.09
N GLN A 633 15.83 -12.43 -19.18
CA GLN A 633 15.29 -12.62 -20.52
C GLN A 633 15.63 -14.04 -21.00
N CYS A 634 14.64 -14.74 -21.56
CA CYS A 634 14.79 -16.08 -22.12
C CYS A 634 14.18 -16.13 -23.53
N ALA A 635 14.60 -17.09 -24.34
CA ALA A 635 13.88 -17.40 -25.58
C ALA A 635 12.45 -17.88 -25.24
N TYR A 636 11.46 -17.41 -26.00
CA TYR A 636 10.08 -17.87 -25.84
C TYR A 636 9.93 -19.28 -26.48
N GLN A 637 9.47 -20.23 -25.69
CA GLN A 637 9.26 -21.64 -26.10
C GLN A 637 7.84 -22.14 -25.79
N GLY A 638 6.87 -21.21 -25.77
CA GLY A 638 5.52 -21.44 -25.26
C GLY A 638 5.37 -21.01 -23.80
N TRP A 639 4.14 -20.82 -23.37
CA TRP A 639 3.83 -20.17 -22.08
C TRP A 639 4.42 -20.92 -20.88
N GLU A 640 4.06 -22.22 -20.73
CA GLU A 640 4.45 -23.04 -19.57
C GLU A 640 5.97 -23.29 -19.52
N ALA A 641 6.58 -23.61 -20.66
CA ALA A 641 8.01 -23.89 -20.74
C ALA A 641 8.84 -22.63 -20.41
N SER A 642 8.43 -21.48 -20.93
CA SER A 642 9.12 -20.21 -20.68
C SER A 642 8.96 -19.74 -19.24
N GLN A 643 7.76 -19.92 -18.65
CA GLN A 643 7.52 -19.64 -17.23
C GLN A 643 8.43 -20.50 -16.33
N ALA A 644 8.51 -21.81 -16.59
CA ALA A 644 9.33 -22.73 -15.82
C ALA A 644 10.83 -22.39 -15.93
N ALA A 645 11.32 -22.15 -17.14
CA ALA A 645 12.73 -21.82 -17.39
C ALA A 645 13.11 -20.46 -16.75
N GLY A 646 12.31 -19.41 -16.96
CA GLY A 646 12.53 -18.11 -16.38
C GLY A 646 12.44 -18.13 -14.85
N GLY A 647 11.44 -18.80 -14.29
CA GLY A 647 11.29 -18.95 -12.84
C GLY A 647 12.47 -19.65 -12.18
N LYS A 648 12.94 -20.76 -12.75
CA LYS A 648 14.13 -21.48 -12.26
C LYS A 648 15.38 -20.58 -12.26
N ARG A 649 15.56 -19.79 -13.33
CA ARG A 649 16.70 -18.87 -13.44
C ARG A 649 16.60 -17.72 -12.45
N CYS A 650 15.42 -17.11 -12.28
CA CYS A 650 15.20 -16.08 -11.26
C CYS A 650 15.47 -16.59 -9.86
N GLN A 651 14.98 -17.80 -9.52
CA GLN A 651 15.20 -18.40 -8.21
C GLN A 651 16.69 -18.62 -7.92
N ALA A 652 17.44 -19.17 -8.88
CA ALA A 652 18.88 -19.40 -8.72
C ALA A 652 19.66 -18.10 -8.49
N LEU A 653 19.31 -17.02 -9.21
CA LEU A 653 19.94 -15.71 -9.04
C LEU A 653 19.56 -15.06 -7.70
N LEU A 654 18.29 -15.19 -7.26
CA LEU A 654 17.85 -14.72 -5.94
C LEU A 654 18.60 -15.43 -4.80
N GLU A 655 18.72 -16.75 -4.87
CA GLU A 655 19.47 -17.53 -3.87
C GLU A 655 20.96 -17.12 -3.85
N ALA A 656 21.57 -16.94 -5.02
CA ALA A 656 22.96 -16.54 -5.13
C ALA A 656 23.23 -15.14 -4.53
N VAL A 657 22.39 -14.13 -4.85
CA VAL A 657 22.60 -12.77 -4.33
C VAL A 657 22.24 -12.65 -2.85
N MET A 658 21.27 -13.39 -2.36
CA MET A 658 20.90 -13.42 -0.94
C MET A 658 21.93 -14.16 -0.08
N GLY A 659 22.75 -15.03 -0.66
CA GLY A 659 23.85 -15.73 0.00
C GLY A 659 25.11 -14.89 0.19
N VAL A 660 25.22 -13.72 -0.45
CA VAL A 660 26.30 -12.75 -0.28
C VAL A 660 26.06 -11.91 0.97
#